data_b7323d4b191bff17834fc0f17af5c9c4
#
_entry.id   b7323d4b191bff17834fc0f17af5c9c4
#
_cell.length_a   1.000
_cell.length_b   1.000
_cell.length_c   1.000
_cell.angle_alpha   90.00
_cell.angle_beta   90.00
_cell.angle_gamma   90.00
#
_symmetry.space_group_name_H-M   'P 1'
#
loop_
_entity.id
_entity.type
_entity.pdbx_description
1 polymer ?
#
loop_
_entity_poly.entity_id
_entity_poly.type
_entity_poly.pdbx_seq_one_letter_code
_entity_poly.pdbx_strand_id
1 'polypeptide(L)'
;MLSIRLAVAALGRPMPAFDLALSRYWEHNHPGQTLEEHLRRTGSAFVRFSNSAALPEQVQSALGDIAQALLLPGTVGGVAGQITGAVVTALRERRSSLRALADCARLADVLEAEPDTEMLSFTPHLLAWDLARMPRKKKALLVVLLDTFEDVGDRTHRDLERLIQRVVWLMPNALFVITGRNRLQWADAGLQGQLDWTGQSAWPRLGNPHIGSRQILVGDFSAQDCEDYLVHRLRSNGQPLIDQAIRHTIAARSHGLPLHLDLAAGRYLELRRQGRDPRPADFEQDFPALIARTLRDLTPPERQALRAVSLLDAWSIPLAMQAAGQQHQAPLTRLLDRPFIQYEPAASWPYHLHQVIRSSIRSADDSSDDRWSSQDWQQAGQRAFDAVGNHLATSPRRDRATVVACLRQGLSLARDFRLELDWLARAAFDYVSDSVWEPVAPPSSAPATPPTTAAEALAETLSTLARRQHEHRQRTAERLTAVIRSDLLTPELRDLAVYYLAKAHRDLGLSDLSRQGMSEVVAGGGRFAFPARRGLAHLSRLAGDFPTTLDTARGLGWRGRHHRVLGDLWWPHGRAEFAAENYKNARTEAEEHAVLGEAATSQSMRCFALAFTDPEIADDEIELARCLLRPLDLRASRINVELASLLRDAGTSADIAGRVQALREDLNRAGFVSMQASLCLVVSFHRAVLRDQAGVDSEIARLRELTTTGGYAYYVDIAHFMAGRRTAPGEASGARWIGGAPDVHARWRGLVAQRQLWLGLE
;
A
#
# COMPACT_ATOMS: atom_id res chain seq x y z
N MET A 1 2.55 -14.86 -7.85
CA MET A 1 1.62 -15.92 -8.33
C MET A 1 1.56 -15.96 -9.84
N LEU A 2 1.15 -14.89 -10.52
CA LEU A 2 1.05 -14.89 -11.99
C LEU A 2 2.38 -15.21 -12.67
N SER A 3 3.50 -14.66 -12.20
CA SER A 3 4.85 -14.96 -12.71
C SER A 3 5.19 -16.44 -12.57
N ILE A 4 4.87 -17.06 -11.44
CA ILE A 4 5.04 -18.51 -11.22
C ILE A 4 4.18 -19.30 -12.20
N ARG A 5 2.91 -18.92 -12.35
CA ARG A 5 1.99 -19.54 -13.30
C ARG A 5 2.52 -19.48 -14.74
N LEU A 6 3.07 -18.33 -15.14
CA LEU A 6 3.64 -18.12 -16.48
C LEU A 6 4.88 -18.97 -16.72
N ALA A 7 5.78 -19.07 -15.76
CA ALA A 7 6.96 -19.93 -15.84
C ALA A 7 6.55 -21.40 -16.03
N VAL A 8 5.51 -21.85 -15.30
CA VAL A 8 4.97 -23.22 -15.46
C VAL A 8 4.27 -23.42 -16.81
N ALA A 9 3.56 -22.37 -17.30
CA ALA A 9 2.94 -22.39 -18.63
C ALA A 9 3.95 -22.57 -19.76
N ALA A 10 5.13 -21.94 -19.64
CA ALA A 10 6.22 -22.08 -20.60
C ALA A 10 6.64 -23.54 -20.82
N LEU A 11 6.43 -24.39 -19.83
CA LEU A 11 6.69 -25.82 -19.90
C LEU A 11 5.49 -26.62 -20.47
N GLY A 12 4.48 -25.95 -21.01
CA GLY A 12 3.28 -26.59 -21.54
C GLY A 12 2.40 -27.26 -20.47
N ARG A 13 2.36 -26.69 -19.25
CA ARG A 13 1.64 -27.24 -18.11
C ARG A 13 0.37 -26.44 -17.84
N PRO A 14 -0.84 -26.97 -18.06
CA PRO A 14 -2.09 -26.31 -17.71
C PRO A 14 -2.29 -26.32 -16.20
N MET A 15 -2.83 -25.20 -15.68
CA MET A 15 -3.18 -24.99 -14.26
C MET A 15 -4.66 -24.63 -14.14
N PRO A 16 -5.58 -25.58 -14.40
CA PRO A 16 -6.99 -25.26 -14.64
C PRO A 16 -7.72 -24.69 -13.40
N ALA A 17 -7.40 -25.16 -12.20
CA ALA A 17 -8.02 -24.66 -10.98
C ALA A 17 -7.58 -23.23 -10.67
N PHE A 18 -6.29 -22.97 -10.80
CA PHE A 18 -5.74 -21.63 -10.61
C PHE A 18 -6.23 -20.65 -11.67
N ASP A 19 -6.19 -21.06 -12.94
CA ASP A 19 -6.61 -20.21 -14.08
C ASP A 19 -8.08 -19.80 -13.97
N LEU A 20 -8.96 -20.72 -13.55
CA LEU A 20 -10.37 -20.44 -13.35
C LEU A 20 -10.61 -19.41 -12.24
N ALA A 21 -9.97 -19.57 -11.09
CA ALA A 21 -10.09 -18.63 -9.98
C ALA A 21 -9.53 -17.24 -10.34
N LEU A 22 -8.41 -17.18 -11.05
CA LEU A 22 -7.81 -15.93 -11.47
C LEU A 22 -8.67 -15.20 -12.51
N SER A 23 -9.27 -15.91 -13.47
CA SER A 23 -10.16 -15.34 -14.47
C SER A 23 -11.40 -14.74 -13.81
N ARG A 24 -12.03 -15.47 -12.87
CA ARG A 24 -13.17 -14.96 -12.10
C ARG A 24 -12.83 -13.67 -11.33
N TYR A 25 -11.68 -13.65 -10.65
CA TYR A 25 -11.22 -12.45 -9.96
C TYR A 25 -11.05 -11.28 -10.94
N TRP A 26 -10.45 -11.54 -12.10
CA TRP A 26 -10.19 -10.52 -13.10
C TRP A 26 -11.49 -9.95 -13.68
N GLU A 27 -12.38 -10.80 -14.13
CA GLU A 27 -13.65 -10.40 -14.77
C GLU A 27 -14.56 -9.61 -13.82
N HIS A 28 -14.58 -10.00 -12.54
CA HIS A 28 -15.34 -9.26 -11.53
C HIS A 28 -14.77 -7.85 -11.29
N ASN A 29 -13.45 -7.73 -11.23
CA ASN A 29 -12.79 -6.44 -10.93
C ASN A 29 -12.59 -5.56 -12.19
N HIS A 30 -12.76 -6.12 -13.38
CA HIS A 30 -12.61 -5.43 -14.66
C HIS A 30 -13.77 -5.81 -15.61
N PRO A 31 -15.00 -5.36 -15.34
CA PRO A 31 -16.16 -5.69 -16.15
C PRO A 31 -15.94 -5.36 -17.63
N GLY A 32 -16.23 -6.32 -18.50
CA GLY A 32 -16.07 -6.18 -19.95
C GLY A 32 -14.62 -6.34 -20.48
N GLN A 33 -13.68 -6.74 -19.63
CA GLN A 33 -12.32 -7.06 -20.05
C GLN A 33 -11.96 -8.48 -19.61
N THR A 34 -11.56 -9.32 -20.56
CA THR A 34 -11.03 -10.63 -20.20
C THR A 34 -9.57 -10.54 -19.78
N LEU A 35 -9.14 -11.41 -18.86
CA LEU A 35 -7.74 -11.50 -18.45
C LEU A 35 -6.81 -11.71 -19.65
N GLU A 36 -7.24 -12.50 -20.62
CA GLU A 36 -6.48 -12.83 -21.82
C GLU A 36 -6.25 -11.59 -22.70
N GLU A 37 -7.25 -10.74 -22.90
CA GLU A 37 -7.10 -9.47 -23.64
C GLU A 37 -6.14 -8.52 -22.94
N HIS A 38 -6.20 -8.44 -21.60
CA HIS A 38 -5.28 -7.63 -20.82
C HIS A 38 -3.83 -8.12 -20.98
N LEU A 39 -3.60 -9.43 -20.84
CA LEU A 39 -2.29 -10.03 -21.00
C LEU A 39 -1.73 -9.86 -22.42
N ARG A 40 -2.58 -9.87 -23.46
CA ARG A 40 -2.18 -9.57 -24.84
C ARG A 40 -1.78 -8.10 -25.03
N ARG A 41 -2.43 -7.15 -24.35
CA ARG A 41 -2.13 -5.71 -24.47
C ARG A 41 -0.88 -5.27 -23.72
N THR A 42 -0.53 -5.95 -22.60
CA THR A 42 0.54 -5.52 -21.70
C THR A 42 1.94 -6.00 -22.05
N GLY A 43 2.12 -6.86 -23.07
CA GLY A 43 3.47 -7.08 -23.56
C GLY A 43 3.80 -8.45 -24.14
N SER A 44 4.76 -8.44 -25.00
CA SER A 44 5.19 -9.53 -25.89
C SER A 44 5.71 -10.82 -25.22
N ALA A 45 6.20 -10.78 -24.01
CA ALA A 45 6.63 -11.98 -23.28
C ALA A 45 5.45 -12.81 -22.75
N PHE A 46 4.37 -12.13 -22.35
CA PHE A 46 3.15 -12.75 -21.86
C PHE A 46 2.35 -13.45 -22.98
N VAL A 47 2.32 -12.86 -24.19
CA VAL A 47 1.56 -13.38 -25.34
C VAL A 47 2.04 -14.76 -25.80
N ARG A 48 3.34 -15.04 -25.72
CA ARG A 48 3.85 -16.39 -26.07
C ARG A 48 3.40 -17.49 -25.11
N PHE A 49 3.06 -17.14 -23.89
CA PHE A 49 2.60 -18.08 -22.88
C PHE A 49 1.08 -18.33 -22.90
N SER A 50 0.30 -17.30 -23.26
CA SER A 50 -1.16 -17.41 -23.32
C SER A 50 -1.63 -18.31 -24.47
N ASN A 51 -0.94 -18.28 -25.61
CA ASN A 51 -1.32 -19.08 -26.78
C ASN A 51 -1.19 -20.60 -26.59
N SER A 52 -0.36 -21.05 -25.64
CA SER A 52 -0.27 -22.48 -25.29
C SER A 52 -1.24 -22.92 -24.19
N ALA A 53 -1.88 -21.97 -23.50
CA ALA A 53 -2.78 -22.19 -22.38
C ALA A 53 -4.21 -21.73 -22.66
N ALA A 54 -4.49 -21.09 -23.82
CA ALA A 54 -5.82 -20.63 -24.18
C ALA A 54 -6.78 -21.82 -24.30
N LEU A 55 -7.70 -21.91 -23.35
CA LEU A 55 -8.88 -22.74 -23.48
C LEU A 55 -9.78 -22.09 -24.54
N PRO A 56 -10.33 -22.82 -25.53
CA PRO A 56 -11.32 -22.28 -26.44
C PRO A 56 -12.48 -21.62 -25.66
N GLU A 57 -13.01 -20.51 -26.15
CA GLU A 57 -14.14 -19.78 -25.51
C GLU A 57 -15.30 -20.69 -25.10
N GLN A 58 -15.59 -21.73 -25.90
CA GLN A 58 -16.57 -22.73 -25.60
C GLN A 58 -16.28 -23.59 -24.36
N VAL A 59 -14.99 -23.74 -24.00
CA VAL A 59 -14.57 -24.47 -22.79
C VAL A 59 -14.60 -23.55 -21.56
N GLN A 60 -14.36 -22.26 -21.73
CA GLN A 60 -14.51 -21.26 -20.67
C GLN A 60 -15.99 -21.09 -20.28
N SER A 61 -16.91 -21.02 -21.27
CA SER A 61 -18.35 -21.03 -21.02
C SER A 61 -18.81 -22.32 -20.31
N ALA A 62 -18.34 -23.48 -20.77
CA ALA A 62 -18.69 -24.76 -20.14
C ALA A 62 -18.07 -24.92 -18.72
N LEU A 63 -16.92 -24.33 -18.44
CA LEU A 63 -16.37 -24.30 -17.08
C LEU A 63 -17.12 -23.32 -16.18
N GLY A 64 -17.62 -22.21 -16.73
CA GLY A 64 -18.55 -21.30 -16.03
C GLY A 64 -19.87 -22.01 -15.68
N ASP A 65 -20.44 -22.74 -16.62
CA ASP A 65 -21.67 -23.52 -16.42
C ASP A 65 -21.49 -24.68 -15.42
N ILE A 66 -20.30 -25.30 -15.41
CA ILE A 66 -19.93 -26.35 -14.44
C ILE A 66 -19.66 -25.75 -13.06
N ALA A 67 -19.03 -24.57 -12.98
CA ALA A 67 -18.86 -23.86 -11.73
C ALA A 67 -20.21 -23.49 -11.14
N GLN A 68 -21.16 -22.98 -11.95
CA GLN A 68 -22.53 -22.73 -11.51
C GLN A 68 -23.25 -24.00 -11.09
N ALA A 69 -23.04 -25.11 -11.80
CA ALA A 69 -23.68 -26.40 -11.47
C ALA A 69 -23.10 -27.03 -10.19
N LEU A 70 -21.83 -26.82 -9.89
CA LEU A 70 -21.17 -27.23 -8.63
C LEU A 70 -21.62 -26.40 -7.43
N LEU A 71 -22.15 -25.20 -7.68
CA LEU A 71 -22.65 -24.26 -6.65
C LEU A 71 -24.09 -24.60 -6.22
N LEU A 72 -24.82 -25.47 -6.98
CA LEU A 72 -26.19 -25.86 -6.65
C LEU A 72 -26.20 -27.19 -5.87
N PRO A 73 -26.55 -27.21 -4.58
CA PRO A 73 -26.63 -28.45 -3.81
C PRO A 73 -27.70 -29.36 -4.45
N GLY A 74 -27.32 -30.55 -4.93
CA GLY A 74 -28.20 -31.59 -5.40
C GLY A 74 -28.37 -31.77 -6.91
N THR A 75 -27.67 -31.02 -7.79
CA THR A 75 -27.90 -31.07 -9.25
C THR A 75 -26.82 -31.83 -10.06
N VAL A 76 -25.97 -32.60 -9.44
CA VAL A 76 -24.90 -33.37 -10.12
C VAL A 76 -25.44 -34.36 -11.18
N GLY A 77 -26.73 -34.69 -11.16
CA GLY A 77 -27.37 -35.61 -12.11
C GLY A 77 -28.09 -34.96 -13.31
N GLY A 78 -28.32 -33.66 -13.35
CA GLY A 78 -29.22 -33.01 -14.31
C GLY A 78 -28.58 -32.28 -15.48
N VAL A 79 -27.31 -31.90 -15.42
CA VAL A 79 -26.67 -31.01 -16.40
C VAL A 79 -26.11 -31.74 -17.63
N ALA A 80 -26.13 -33.09 -17.63
CA ALA A 80 -25.59 -33.87 -18.74
C ALA A 80 -26.40 -33.77 -20.04
N GLY A 81 -27.58 -33.17 -20.06
CA GLY A 81 -28.50 -33.16 -21.20
C GLY A 81 -28.45 -31.93 -22.13
N GLN A 82 -27.79 -30.83 -21.75
CA GLN A 82 -27.83 -29.59 -22.55
C GLN A 82 -26.51 -29.15 -23.19
N ILE A 83 -25.50 -29.99 -23.14
CA ILE A 83 -24.16 -29.67 -23.67
C ILE A 83 -24.11 -29.99 -25.17
N THR A 84 -23.87 -28.98 -26.01
CA THR A 84 -23.77 -29.13 -27.48
C THR A 84 -22.62 -30.04 -27.90
N GLY A 85 -22.76 -30.74 -29.05
CA GLY A 85 -21.82 -31.78 -29.53
C GLY A 85 -20.34 -31.37 -29.61
N ALA A 86 -20.02 -30.10 -29.88
CA ALA A 86 -18.66 -29.58 -29.92
C ALA A 86 -18.03 -29.55 -28.53
N VAL A 87 -18.80 -29.21 -27.49
CA VAL A 87 -18.35 -29.24 -26.09
C VAL A 87 -18.14 -30.67 -25.61
N VAL A 88 -18.99 -31.62 -26.06
CA VAL A 88 -18.84 -33.04 -25.74
C VAL A 88 -17.57 -33.64 -26.33
N THR A 89 -17.15 -33.20 -27.50
CA THR A 89 -15.88 -33.67 -28.12
C THR A 89 -14.65 -33.08 -27.41
N ALA A 90 -14.67 -31.78 -27.13
CA ALA A 90 -13.62 -31.11 -26.33
C ALA A 90 -13.54 -31.65 -24.88
N LEU A 91 -14.68 -32.00 -24.31
CA LEU A 91 -14.81 -32.61 -22.98
C LEU A 91 -14.40 -34.07 -22.95
N ARG A 92 -14.61 -34.87 -24.04
CA ARG A 92 -14.12 -36.26 -24.13
C ARG A 92 -12.59 -36.35 -24.14
N GLU A 93 -11.94 -35.45 -24.83
CA GLU A 93 -10.46 -35.34 -24.82
C GLU A 93 -9.91 -34.86 -23.49
N ARG A 94 -10.70 -34.16 -22.67
CA ARG A 94 -10.34 -33.57 -21.37
C ARG A 94 -11.12 -34.08 -20.17
N ARG A 95 -11.80 -35.24 -20.27
CA ARG A 95 -12.50 -35.88 -19.13
C ARG A 95 -11.66 -36.00 -17.86
N SER A 96 -10.34 -36.15 -18.00
CA SER A 96 -9.42 -36.19 -16.87
C SER A 96 -9.28 -34.83 -16.15
N SER A 97 -9.34 -33.71 -16.89
CA SER A 97 -9.23 -32.36 -16.32
C SER A 97 -10.48 -31.93 -15.57
N LEU A 98 -11.67 -32.26 -16.10
CA LEU A 98 -12.95 -31.96 -15.44
C LEU A 98 -13.16 -32.80 -14.16
N ARG A 99 -12.85 -34.09 -14.21
CA ARG A 99 -12.84 -34.94 -13.00
C ARG A 99 -11.82 -34.42 -11.99
N ALA A 100 -10.68 -33.96 -12.47
CA ALA A 100 -9.66 -33.37 -11.64
C ALA A 100 -10.17 -32.12 -10.92
N LEU A 101 -10.90 -31.21 -11.59
CA LEU A 101 -11.49 -30.03 -10.97
C LEU A 101 -12.57 -30.36 -9.95
N ALA A 102 -13.42 -31.37 -10.23
CA ALA A 102 -14.45 -31.82 -9.30
C ALA A 102 -13.89 -32.38 -7.98
N ASP A 103 -12.66 -32.92 -7.99
CA ASP A 103 -11.99 -33.41 -6.80
C ASP A 103 -11.33 -32.30 -5.95
N CYS A 104 -11.33 -31.03 -6.42
CA CYS A 104 -10.76 -29.91 -5.73
C CYS A 104 -11.80 -29.23 -4.83
N ALA A 105 -12.01 -29.75 -3.62
CA ALA A 105 -12.99 -29.18 -2.66
C ALA A 105 -12.76 -27.67 -2.42
N ARG A 106 -11.51 -27.24 -2.35
CA ARG A 106 -11.18 -25.82 -2.12
C ARG A 106 -11.46 -24.91 -3.32
N LEU A 107 -11.59 -25.46 -4.53
CA LEU A 107 -11.99 -24.68 -5.69
C LEU A 107 -13.45 -24.21 -5.55
N ALA A 108 -14.33 -25.07 -5.04
CA ALA A 108 -15.71 -24.69 -4.76
C ALA A 108 -15.77 -23.53 -3.75
N ASP A 109 -15.08 -23.66 -2.62
CA ASP A 109 -15.00 -22.60 -1.60
C ASP A 109 -14.52 -21.25 -2.19
N VAL A 110 -13.47 -21.28 -3.02
CA VAL A 110 -12.90 -20.08 -3.66
C VAL A 110 -13.86 -19.51 -4.73
N LEU A 111 -14.63 -20.36 -5.41
CA LEU A 111 -15.61 -19.91 -6.39
C LEU A 111 -16.91 -19.36 -5.75
N GLU A 112 -17.24 -19.77 -4.53
CA GLU A 112 -18.34 -19.22 -3.75
C GLU A 112 -17.96 -17.89 -3.06
N ALA A 113 -16.67 -17.72 -2.71
CA ALA A 113 -16.20 -16.51 -2.09
C ALA A 113 -16.33 -15.28 -3.01
N GLU A 114 -16.50 -14.10 -2.40
CA GLU A 114 -16.43 -12.85 -3.15
C GLU A 114 -15.06 -12.70 -3.82
N PRO A 115 -15.03 -12.26 -5.11
CA PRO A 115 -13.77 -12.12 -5.85
C PRO A 115 -12.96 -10.89 -5.42
N ASP A 116 -12.57 -10.86 -4.16
CA ASP A 116 -11.77 -9.81 -3.54
C ASP A 116 -10.29 -10.21 -3.38
N THR A 117 -9.53 -9.37 -2.70
CA THR A 117 -8.12 -9.63 -2.40
C THR A 117 -7.93 -10.78 -1.42
N GLU A 118 -8.92 -11.08 -0.60
CA GLU A 118 -8.87 -12.22 0.33
C GLU A 118 -9.00 -13.53 -0.41
N MET A 119 -9.97 -13.65 -1.32
CA MET A 119 -10.07 -14.80 -2.24
C MET A 119 -8.76 -15.00 -3.02
N LEU A 120 -8.21 -13.91 -3.59
CA LEU A 120 -6.96 -13.98 -4.33
C LEU A 120 -5.80 -14.52 -3.47
N SER A 121 -5.81 -14.25 -2.18
CA SER A 121 -4.77 -14.70 -1.25
C SER A 121 -4.77 -16.21 -0.98
N PHE A 122 -5.86 -16.91 -1.30
CA PHE A 122 -5.95 -18.38 -1.23
C PHE A 122 -5.66 -19.09 -2.55
N THR A 123 -5.55 -18.36 -3.66
CA THR A 123 -5.21 -18.96 -4.97
C THR A 123 -3.88 -19.71 -5.03
N PRO A 124 -2.85 -19.45 -4.17
CA PRO A 124 -1.65 -20.28 -4.10
C PRO A 124 -1.93 -21.76 -3.86
N HIS A 125 -2.95 -22.05 -3.04
CA HIS A 125 -3.36 -23.42 -2.78
C HIS A 125 -3.86 -24.14 -4.03
N LEU A 126 -4.62 -23.45 -4.90
CA LEU A 126 -5.08 -24.01 -6.17
C LEU A 126 -3.92 -24.31 -7.13
N LEU A 127 -2.93 -23.42 -7.18
CA LEU A 127 -1.72 -23.66 -7.97
C LEU A 127 -0.91 -24.85 -7.44
N ALA A 128 -0.77 -24.97 -6.13
CA ALA A 128 -0.13 -26.12 -5.49
C ALA A 128 -0.87 -27.42 -5.78
N TRP A 129 -2.20 -27.38 -5.78
CA TRP A 129 -3.05 -28.53 -6.10
C TRP A 129 -2.88 -28.96 -7.57
N ASP A 130 -2.93 -28.04 -8.53
CA ASP A 130 -2.69 -28.31 -9.94
C ASP A 130 -1.30 -28.93 -10.17
N LEU A 131 -0.26 -28.38 -9.53
CA LEU A 131 1.10 -28.91 -9.58
C LEU A 131 1.19 -30.34 -9.02
N ALA A 132 0.48 -30.63 -7.93
CA ALA A 132 0.51 -31.95 -7.30
C ALA A 132 -0.11 -33.05 -8.18
N ARG A 133 -1.10 -32.72 -8.99
CA ARG A 133 -1.82 -33.64 -9.90
C ARG A 133 -1.10 -33.88 -11.24
N MET A 134 0.00 -33.21 -11.51
CA MET A 134 0.76 -33.49 -12.72
C MET A 134 1.19 -34.96 -12.79
N PRO A 135 1.09 -35.59 -13.99
CA PRO A 135 1.58 -36.94 -14.19
C PRO A 135 3.06 -37.06 -13.82
N ARG A 136 3.47 -38.19 -13.22
CA ARG A 136 4.84 -38.39 -12.74
C ARG A 136 5.92 -38.03 -13.77
N LYS A 137 5.72 -38.37 -15.07
CA LYS A 137 6.64 -38.03 -16.17
C LYS A 137 6.72 -36.55 -16.51
N LYS A 138 5.79 -35.74 -15.97
CA LYS A 138 5.65 -34.30 -16.22
C LYS A 138 5.84 -33.47 -14.96
N LYS A 139 6.13 -34.08 -13.83
CA LYS A 139 6.38 -33.33 -12.57
C LYS A 139 7.58 -32.41 -12.74
N ALA A 140 7.39 -31.16 -12.36
CA ALA A 140 8.46 -30.16 -12.26
C ALA A 140 8.69 -29.83 -10.79
N LEU A 141 9.94 -29.65 -10.40
CA LEU A 141 10.29 -29.06 -9.12
C LEU A 141 10.20 -27.54 -9.29
N LEU A 142 9.29 -26.93 -8.55
CA LEU A 142 9.15 -25.48 -8.53
C LEU A 142 10.11 -24.90 -7.48
N VAL A 143 11.04 -24.06 -7.92
CA VAL A 143 11.90 -23.26 -7.03
C VAL A 143 11.57 -21.79 -7.25
N VAL A 144 11.19 -21.11 -6.19
CA VAL A 144 10.86 -19.69 -6.19
C VAL A 144 11.92 -18.94 -5.41
N LEU A 145 12.60 -18.02 -6.08
CA LEU A 145 13.61 -17.16 -5.49
C LEU A 145 12.99 -15.81 -5.22
N LEU A 146 13.03 -15.37 -3.95
CA LEU A 146 12.58 -14.06 -3.49
C LEU A 146 13.80 -13.31 -2.95
N ASP A 147 14.31 -12.39 -3.72
CA ASP A 147 15.47 -11.58 -3.36
C ASP A 147 15.06 -10.23 -2.79
N THR A 148 15.97 -9.58 -2.03
CA THR A 148 15.76 -8.28 -1.39
C THR A 148 14.52 -8.22 -0.50
N PHE A 149 14.28 -9.27 0.28
CA PHE A 149 13.07 -9.42 1.10
C PHE A 149 12.92 -8.33 2.17
N GLU A 150 14.01 -7.66 2.54
CA GLU A 150 13.98 -6.49 3.42
C GLU A 150 13.07 -5.37 2.89
N ASP A 151 12.94 -5.21 1.59
CA ASP A 151 12.06 -4.20 0.96
C ASP A 151 10.58 -4.49 1.21
N VAL A 152 10.24 -5.74 1.52
CA VAL A 152 8.89 -6.19 1.85
C VAL A 152 8.58 -6.02 3.34
N GLY A 153 9.56 -6.34 4.21
CA GLY A 153 9.39 -6.38 5.67
C GLY A 153 9.47 -5.02 6.36
N ASP A 154 10.11 -4.02 5.74
CA ASP A 154 10.30 -2.68 6.32
C ASP A 154 9.09 -1.74 6.15
N ARG A 155 8.00 -2.22 5.55
CA ARG A 155 6.78 -1.41 5.38
C ARG A 155 5.98 -1.40 6.68
N THR A 156 5.42 -0.26 7.01
CA THR A 156 4.53 -0.03 8.16
C THR A 156 3.33 -0.98 8.22
N HIS A 157 3.05 -1.63 7.09
CA HIS A 157 2.04 -2.67 6.94
C HIS A 157 2.73 -3.91 6.41
N ARG A 158 2.65 -4.97 7.16
CA ARG A 158 3.12 -6.28 6.73
C ARG A 158 2.15 -6.97 5.75
N ASP A 159 1.27 -6.22 5.09
CA ASP A 159 0.28 -6.80 4.18
C ASP A 159 0.94 -7.53 3.00
N LEU A 160 1.98 -6.96 2.41
CA LEU A 160 2.72 -7.64 1.35
C LEU A 160 3.49 -8.85 1.89
N GLU A 161 4.11 -8.72 3.05
CA GLU A 161 4.78 -9.83 3.75
C GLU A 161 3.78 -10.93 4.08
N ARG A 162 2.58 -10.57 4.56
CA ARG A 162 1.47 -11.49 4.83
C ARG A 162 1.04 -12.24 3.58
N LEU A 163 0.88 -11.56 2.44
CA LEU A 163 0.56 -12.18 1.16
C LEU A 163 1.66 -13.14 0.69
N ILE A 164 2.92 -12.78 0.84
CA ILE A 164 4.05 -13.67 0.50
C ILE A 164 4.09 -14.86 1.45
N GLN A 165 3.86 -14.64 2.74
CA GLN A 165 3.76 -15.72 3.72
C GLN A 165 2.66 -16.73 3.34
N ARG A 166 1.49 -16.25 2.85
CA ARG A 166 0.42 -17.11 2.33
C ARG A 166 0.87 -17.93 1.13
N VAL A 167 1.61 -17.33 0.19
CA VAL A 167 2.17 -18.06 -0.95
C VAL A 167 3.10 -19.18 -0.47
N VAL A 168 4.01 -18.89 0.45
CA VAL A 168 4.95 -19.89 1.00
C VAL A 168 4.23 -21.00 1.75
N TRP A 169 3.26 -20.64 2.60
CA TRP A 169 2.52 -21.59 3.42
C TRP A 169 1.58 -22.49 2.61
N LEU A 170 0.87 -21.91 1.63
CA LEU A 170 -0.14 -22.61 0.85
C LEU A 170 0.43 -23.39 -0.34
N MET A 171 1.75 -23.32 -0.59
CA MET A 171 2.44 -24.07 -1.65
C MET A 171 3.51 -25.03 -1.09
N PRO A 172 3.12 -26.08 -0.34
CA PRO A 172 4.08 -27.00 0.31
C PRO A 172 4.89 -27.84 -0.67
N ASN A 173 4.50 -27.88 -1.93
CA ASN A 173 5.16 -28.60 -3.03
C ASN A 173 6.13 -27.73 -3.86
N ALA A 174 6.43 -26.53 -3.38
CA ALA A 174 7.43 -25.63 -3.94
C ALA A 174 8.58 -25.41 -2.95
N LEU A 175 9.79 -25.21 -3.45
CA LEU A 175 10.92 -24.76 -2.67
C LEU A 175 11.01 -23.23 -2.78
N PHE A 176 10.93 -22.56 -1.64
CA PHE A 176 11.14 -21.11 -1.57
C PHE A 176 12.53 -20.82 -1.02
N VAL A 177 13.27 -19.98 -1.70
CA VAL A 177 14.54 -19.41 -1.26
C VAL A 177 14.33 -17.91 -1.12
N ILE A 178 14.35 -17.45 0.12
CA ILE A 178 14.12 -16.04 0.46
C ILE A 178 15.46 -15.47 0.91
N THR A 179 15.94 -14.45 0.20
CA THR A 179 17.19 -13.77 0.52
C THR A 179 16.89 -12.32 0.93
N GLY A 180 17.64 -11.83 1.91
CA GLY A 180 17.47 -10.48 2.44
C GLY A 180 18.51 -10.18 3.52
N ARG A 181 18.61 -8.92 3.90
CA ARG A 181 19.57 -8.44 4.92
C ARG A 181 19.16 -8.83 6.34
N ASN A 182 17.87 -9.07 6.58
CA ASN A 182 17.32 -9.35 7.89
C ASN A 182 16.85 -10.80 7.99
N ARG A 183 16.84 -11.33 9.21
CA ARG A 183 16.21 -12.62 9.48
C ARG A 183 14.70 -12.52 9.33
N LEU A 184 14.08 -13.57 8.77
CA LEU A 184 12.62 -13.71 8.81
C LEU A 184 12.16 -13.84 10.25
N GLN A 185 11.21 -13.02 10.64
CA GLN A 185 10.65 -12.98 11.99
C GLN A 185 9.37 -13.83 12.13
N TRP A 186 9.04 -14.67 11.15
CA TRP A 186 7.78 -15.40 11.11
C TRP A 186 7.60 -16.37 12.31
N ALA A 187 8.69 -16.81 12.92
CA ALA A 187 8.65 -17.61 14.14
C ALA A 187 8.38 -16.80 15.42
N ASP A 188 8.30 -15.47 15.34
CA ASP A 188 7.99 -14.59 16.47
C ASP A 188 6.48 -14.56 16.72
N ALA A 189 6.04 -15.07 17.87
CA ALA A 189 4.65 -15.02 18.28
C ALA A 189 4.12 -13.59 18.51
N GLY A 190 5.00 -12.62 18.76
CA GLY A 190 4.64 -11.20 18.91
C GLY A 190 4.06 -10.57 17.65
N LEU A 191 4.21 -11.22 16.49
CA LEU A 191 3.64 -10.77 15.20
C LEU A 191 2.23 -11.32 14.95
N GLN A 192 1.64 -12.02 15.89
CA GLN A 192 0.26 -12.50 15.81
C GLN A 192 -0.69 -11.31 15.56
N GLY A 193 -1.59 -11.46 14.59
CA GLY A 193 -2.49 -10.39 14.14
C GLY A 193 -1.92 -9.45 13.07
N GLN A 194 -0.60 -9.48 12.82
CA GLN A 194 0.02 -8.81 11.68
C GLN A 194 0.29 -9.81 10.54
N LEU A 195 0.61 -11.04 10.88
CA LEU A 195 0.84 -12.16 9.96
C LEU A 195 -0.14 -13.29 10.29
N ASP A 196 -0.45 -14.12 9.29
CA ASP A 196 -1.45 -15.21 9.46
C ASP A 196 -0.91 -16.40 10.26
N TRP A 197 0.33 -16.78 10.04
CA TRP A 197 1.00 -17.89 10.72
C TRP A 197 2.24 -17.39 11.41
N THR A 198 2.24 -17.41 12.73
CA THR A 198 3.34 -16.93 13.55
C THR A 198 3.71 -17.95 14.62
N GLY A 199 4.89 -17.79 15.20
CA GLY A 199 5.37 -18.64 16.27
C GLY A 199 6.04 -19.93 15.81
N GLN A 200 6.66 -20.61 16.78
CA GLN A 200 7.45 -21.84 16.52
C GLN A 200 6.59 -23.04 16.09
N SER A 201 5.31 -23.07 16.43
CA SER A 201 4.40 -24.13 15.99
C SER A 201 4.15 -24.09 14.49
N ALA A 202 4.01 -22.89 13.93
CA ALA A 202 3.85 -22.69 12.49
C ALA A 202 5.19 -22.81 11.75
N TRP A 203 6.27 -22.29 12.34
CA TRP A 203 7.61 -22.22 11.73
C TRP A 203 8.69 -22.85 12.62
N PRO A 204 8.62 -24.17 12.89
CA PRO A 204 9.48 -24.81 13.91
C PRO A 204 10.98 -24.74 13.58
N ARG A 205 11.34 -24.58 12.32
CA ARG A 205 12.75 -24.54 11.89
C ARG A 205 13.33 -23.13 11.71
N LEU A 206 12.51 -22.09 11.86
CA LEU A 206 13.00 -20.70 11.76
C LEU A 206 13.43 -20.12 13.12
N GLY A 207 12.93 -20.66 14.21
CA GLY A 207 13.14 -20.12 15.55
C GLY A 207 14.14 -20.87 16.43
N ASN A 208 14.60 -22.08 16.06
CA ASN A 208 15.47 -22.90 16.92
C ASN A 208 16.82 -23.18 16.26
N PRO A 209 17.90 -22.54 16.72
CA PRO A 209 19.25 -22.76 16.18
C PRO A 209 19.77 -24.18 16.41
N HIS A 210 19.19 -24.95 17.39
CA HIS A 210 19.64 -26.30 17.73
C HIS A 210 19.03 -27.41 16.83
N ILE A 211 17.97 -27.10 16.06
CA ILE A 211 17.28 -28.08 15.20
C ILE A 211 17.63 -27.89 13.71
N GLY A 212 18.76 -27.28 13.38
CA GLY A 212 19.15 -26.96 12.01
C GLY A 212 18.24 -25.86 11.44
N SER A 213 18.46 -24.64 11.86
CA SER A 213 17.74 -23.46 11.34
C SER A 213 17.78 -23.46 9.82
N ARG A 214 16.62 -23.30 9.18
CA ARG A 214 16.54 -23.07 7.73
C ARG A 214 16.93 -21.63 7.35
N GLN A 215 17.28 -20.81 8.30
CA GLN A 215 17.88 -19.50 8.06
C GLN A 215 19.39 -19.63 8.12
N ILE A 216 20.02 -19.35 6.99
CA ILE A 216 21.47 -19.44 6.82
C ILE A 216 21.98 -18.01 6.68
N LEU A 217 22.98 -17.67 7.50
CA LEU A 217 23.73 -16.45 7.29
C LEU A 217 24.68 -16.67 6.12
N VAL A 218 24.47 -15.95 5.02
CA VAL A 218 25.40 -15.93 3.90
C VAL A 218 26.52 -14.95 4.27
N GLY A 219 27.69 -15.48 4.52
CA GLY A 219 28.91 -14.70 4.73
C GLY A 219 29.56 -14.30 3.40
N ASP A 220 30.74 -13.68 3.53
CA ASP A 220 31.61 -13.43 2.38
C ASP A 220 32.05 -14.74 1.75
N PHE A 221 32.40 -14.73 0.47
CA PHE A 221 32.95 -15.88 -0.22
C PHE A 221 34.28 -16.30 0.41
N SER A 222 34.51 -17.60 0.56
CA SER A 222 35.83 -18.09 0.88
C SER A 222 36.82 -17.80 -0.27
N ALA A 223 38.12 -17.87 -0.01
CA ALA A 223 39.13 -17.66 -1.04
C ALA A 223 38.93 -18.65 -2.21
N GLN A 224 38.55 -19.90 -1.94
CA GLN A 224 38.26 -20.90 -2.96
C GLN A 224 37.00 -20.53 -3.77
N ASP A 225 35.91 -20.10 -3.10
CA ASP A 225 34.69 -19.68 -3.80
C ASP A 225 34.95 -18.48 -4.71
N CYS A 226 35.79 -17.53 -4.28
CA CYS A 226 36.23 -16.39 -5.10
C CYS A 226 36.95 -16.86 -6.37
N GLU A 227 37.88 -17.79 -6.24
CA GLU A 227 38.62 -18.34 -7.40
C GLU A 227 37.67 -19.11 -8.33
N ASP A 228 36.81 -19.94 -7.79
CA ASP A 228 35.81 -20.70 -8.55
C ASP A 228 34.84 -19.76 -9.28
N TYR A 229 34.38 -18.70 -8.63
CA TYR A 229 33.57 -17.66 -9.25
C TYR A 229 34.28 -17.04 -10.47
N LEU A 230 35.53 -16.61 -10.31
CA LEU A 230 36.31 -16.01 -11.39
C LEU A 230 36.55 -16.99 -12.57
N VAL A 231 36.81 -18.25 -12.26
CA VAL A 231 36.94 -19.32 -13.28
C VAL A 231 35.63 -19.47 -14.05
N HIS A 232 34.48 -19.49 -13.37
CA HIS A 232 33.18 -19.63 -14.02
C HIS A 232 32.81 -18.40 -14.84
N ARG A 233 33.09 -17.19 -14.32
CA ARG A 233 32.74 -15.91 -14.92
C ARG A 233 33.59 -15.59 -16.15
N LEU A 234 34.87 -15.99 -16.14
CA LEU A 234 35.84 -15.72 -17.18
C LEU A 234 36.22 -17.00 -17.90
N ARG A 235 35.28 -17.55 -18.70
CA ARG A 235 35.48 -18.72 -19.56
C ARG A 235 35.35 -18.38 -21.04
N SER A 236 36.17 -19.04 -21.86
CA SER A 236 35.98 -19.09 -23.31
C SER A 236 36.18 -20.53 -23.79
N ASN A 237 35.22 -21.03 -24.55
CA ASN A 237 35.23 -22.40 -25.06
C ASN A 237 35.45 -23.49 -23.97
N GLY A 238 34.90 -23.23 -22.76
CA GLY A 238 35.02 -24.16 -21.64
C GLY A 238 36.33 -24.07 -20.84
N GLN A 239 37.30 -23.29 -21.29
CA GLN A 239 38.58 -23.09 -20.59
C GLN A 239 38.60 -21.75 -19.87
N PRO A 240 39.21 -21.66 -18.66
CA PRO A 240 39.41 -20.40 -17.96
C PRO A 240 40.29 -19.46 -18.81
N LEU A 241 39.83 -18.19 -18.93
CA LEU A 241 40.62 -17.16 -19.59
C LEU A 241 41.65 -16.53 -18.66
N ILE A 242 41.43 -16.63 -17.36
CA ILE A 242 42.20 -15.96 -16.31
C ILE A 242 43.21 -16.94 -15.70
N ASP A 243 44.45 -16.51 -15.55
CA ASP A 243 45.48 -17.32 -14.94
C ASP A 243 45.37 -17.38 -13.40
N GLN A 244 46.09 -18.33 -12.78
CA GLN A 244 45.99 -18.56 -11.35
C GLN A 244 46.54 -17.41 -10.51
N ALA A 245 47.58 -16.72 -10.95
CA ALA A 245 48.19 -15.63 -10.17
C ALA A 245 47.23 -14.44 -10.09
N ILE A 246 46.54 -14.11 -11.17
CA ILE A 246 45.54 -13.04 -11.21
C ILE A 246 44.32 -13.41 -10.35
N ARG A 247 43.84 -14.67 -10.44
CA ARG A 247 42.71 -15.16 -9.60
C ARG A 247 43.02 -14.99 -8.12
N HIS A 248 44.19 -15.47 -7.72
CA HIS A 248 44.63 -15.38 -6.32
C HIS A 248 44.72 -13.94 -5.83
N THR A 249 45.24 -13.02 -6.64
CA THR A 249 45.33 -11.61 -6.33
C THR A 249 43.94 -11.01 -6.16
N ILE A 250 43.02 -11.25 -7.10
CA ILE A 250 41.65 -10.74 -7.02
C ILE A 250 40.91 -11.33 -5.81
N ALA A 251 41.03 -12.64 -5.57
CA ALA A 251 40.39 -13.30 -4.43
C ALA A 251 40.88 -12.71 -3.09
N ALA A 252 42.19 -12.52 -2.94
CA ALA A 252 42.76 -11.92 -1.74
C ALA A 252 42.29 -10.46 -1.50
N ARG A 253 42.14 -9.67 -2.56
CA ARG A 253 41.74 -8.25 -2.48
C ARG A 253 40.23 -8.06 -2.40
N SER A 254 39.45 -9.04 -2.81
CA SER A 254 37.99 -8.95 -2.77
C SER A 254 37.40 -9.03 -1.38
N HIS A 255 38.18 -9.53 -0.40
CA HIS A 255 37.69 -9.87 0.94
C HIS A 255 36.42 -10.73 0.91
N GLY A 256 36.24 -11.52 -0.16
CA GLY A 256 35.02 -12.33 -0.35
C GLY A 256 33.80 -11.59 -0.87
N LEU A 257 33.90 -10.30 -1.20
CA LEU A 257 32.77 -9.50 -1.65
C LEU A 257 32.44 -9.79 -3.13
N PRO A 258 31.28 -10.38 -3.46
CA PRO A 258 30.92 -10.76 -4.83
C PRO A 258 30.97 -9.60 -5.84
N LEU A 259 30.57 -8.42 -5.43
CA LEU A 259 30.59 -7.23 -6.29
C LEU A 259 32.02 -6.87 -6.70
N HIS A 260 33.01 -6.99 -5.80
CA HIS A 260 34.41 -6.74 -6.12
C HIS A 260 34.92 -7.74 -7.16
N LEU A 261 34.54 -8.99 -7.02
CA LEU A 261 34.90 -10.05 -7.99
C LEU A 261 34.31 -9.76 -9.39
N ASP A 262 33.07 -9.30 -9.46
CA ASP A 262 32.42 -8.99 -10.74
C ASP A 262 33.04 -7.76 -11.42
N LEU A 263 33.37 -6.71 -10.65
CA LEU A 263 34.08 -5.54 -11.16
C LEU A 263 35.49 -5.91 -11.65
N ALA A 264 36.21 -6.73 -10.89
CA ALA A 264 37.52 -7.21 -11.28
C ALA A 264 37.46 -8.06 -12.56
N ALA A 265 36.44 -8.92 -12.69
CA ALA A 265 36.19 -9.69 -13.91
C ALA A 265 35.87 -8.77 -15.11
N GLY A 266 35.04 -7.75 -14.90
CA GLY A 266 34.77 -6.73 -15.92
C GLY A 266 36.04 -5.99 -16.34
N ARG A 267 36.88 -5.62 -15.40
CA ARG A 267 38.17 -4.98 -15.66
C ARG A 267 39.12 -5.90 -16.44
N TYR A 268 39.15 -7.17 -16.10
CA TYR A 268 39.94 -8.16 -16.84
C TYR A 268 39.55 -8.22 -18.32
N LEU A 269 38.26 -8.28 -18.61
CA LEU A 269 37.74 -8.30 -19.96
C LEU A 269 38.03 -7.02 -20.73
N GLU A 270 37.98 -5.87 -20.06
CA GLU A 270 38.27 -4.58 -20.67
C GLU A 270 39.75 -4.45 -21.06
N LEU A 271 40.67 -4.86 -20.22
CA LEU A 271 42.12 -4.93 -20.55
C LEU A 271 42.37 -5.77 -21.76
N ARG A 272 41.72 -6.95 -21.85
CA ARG A 272 41.83 -7.84 -23.02
C ARG A 272 41.25 -7.20 -24.30
N ARG A 273 40.15 -6.48 -24.21
CA ARG A 273 39.56 -5.74 -25.36
C ARG A 273 40.50 -4.63 -25.87
N GLN A 274 41.26 -4.02 -24.98
CA GLN A 274 42.27 -3.04 -25.31
C GLN A 274 43.58 -3.63 -25.86
N GLY A 275 43.63 -4.93 -26.03
CA GLY A 275 44.82 -5.65 -26.51
C GLY A 275 45.97 -5.70 -25.49
N ARG A 276 45.66 -5.44 -24.21
CA ARG A 276 46.62 -5.53 -23.09
C ARG A 276 46.49 -6.89 -22.41
N ASP A 277 47.62 -7.48 -22.07
CA ASP A 277 47.64 -8.70 -21.26
C ASP A 277 47.50 -8.31 -19.77
N PRO A 278 46.40 -8.75 -19.08
CA PRO A 278 46.18 -8.43 -17.67
C PRO A 278 47.29 -9.06 -16.80
N ARG A 279 47.75 -8.30 -15.79
CA ARG A 279 48.76 -8.74 -14.84
C ARG A 279 48.23 -8.67 -13.42
N PRO A 280 48.73 -9.43 -12.42
CA PRO A 280 48.31 -9.34 -11.03
C PRO A 280 48.33 -7.92 -10.48
N ALA A 281 49.37 -7.12 -10.81
CA ALA A 281 49.49 -5.72 -10.41
C ALA A 281 48.34 -4.82 -10.86
N ASP A 282 47.57 -5.24 -11.90
CA ASP A 282 46.38 -4.49 -12.34
C ASP A 282 45.20 -4.63 -11.36
N PHE A 283 45.29 -5.57 -10.40
CA PHE A 283 44.21 -5.95 -9.45
C PHE A 283 44.64 -5.88 -7.98
N GLU A 284 45.83 -5.34 -7.67
CA GLU A 284 46.31 -5.20 -6.30
C GLU A 284 45.62 -4.10 -5.48
N GLN A 285 44.70 -3.37 -6.09
CA GLN A 285 44.04 -2.21 -5.51
C GLN A 285 42.78 -2.58 -4.74
N ASP A 286 42.46 -1.81 -3.69
CA ASP A 286 41.23 -1.91 -2.95
C ASP A 286 40.01 -1.46 -3.78
N PHE A 287 38.78 -1.79 -3.31
CA PHE A 287 37.53 -1.53 -4.01
C PHE A 287 37.34 -0.07 -4.49
N PRO A 288 37.62 0.98 -3.68
CA PRO A 288 37.57 2.36 -4.16
C PRO A 288 38.55 2.67 -5.28
N ALA A 289 39.74 2.09 -5.21
CA ALA A 289 40.75 2.25 -6.25
C ALA A 289 40.38 1.53 -7.55
N LEU A 290 39.68 0.40 -7.46
CA LEU A 290 39.13 -0.29 -8.63
C LEU A 290 38.07 0.55 -9.33
N ILE A 291 37.17 1.19 -8.59
CA ILE A 291 36.19 2.14 -9.12
C ILE A 291 36.89 3.37 -9.75
N ALA A 292 37.89 3.93 -9.08
CA ALA A 292 38.67 5.04 -9.63
C ALA A 292 39.33 4.67 -10.97
N ARG A 293 39.81 3.45 -11.07
CA ARG A 293 40.40 2.96 -12.32
C ARG A 293 39.35 2.73 -13.41
N THR A 294 38.16 2.21 -13.04
CA THR A 294 37.02 2.11 -13.96
C THR A 294 36.61 3.48 -14.47
N LEU A 295 36.62 4.53 -13.63
CA LEU A 295 36.37 5.90 -14.03
C LEU A 295 37.41 6.40 -15.06
N ARG A 296 38.69 6.07 -14.88
CA ARG A 296 39.75 6.47 -15.85
C ARG A 296 39.58 5.84 -17.22
N ASP A 297 39.04 4.64 -17.30
CA ASP A 297 38.79 3.94 -18.57
C ASP A 297 37.60 4.46 -19.35
N LEU A 298 36.75 5.30 -18.73
CA LEU A 298 35.61 5.96 -19.36
C LEU A 298 36.11 7.22 -20.11
N THR A 299 35.44 7.53 -21.21
CA THR A 299 35.63 8.85 -21.87
C THR A 299 35.13 9.98 -20.97
N PRO A 300 35.64 11.21 -21.11
CA PRO A 300 35.16 12.33 -20.30
C PRO A 300 33.64 12.52 -20.28
N PRO A 301 32.91 12.41 -21.43
CA PRO A 301 31.46 12.46 -21.40
C PRO A 301 30.77 11.28 -20.66
N GLU A 302 31.36 10.10 -20.70
CA GLU A 302 30.86 8.93 -19.95
C GLU A 302 31.10 9.10 -18.44
N ARG A 303 32.27 9.64 -18.05
CA ARG A 303 32.54 9.96 -16.64
C ARG A 303 31.57 11.02 -16.10
N GLN A 304 31.35 12.09 -16.89
CA GLN A 304 30.35 13.11 -16.54
C GLN A 304 28.96 12.51 -16.35
N ALA A 305 28.55 11.62 -17.26
CA ALA A 305 27.26 10.93 -17.17
C ALA A 305 27.21 10.04 -15.92
N LEU A 306 28.25 9.23 -15.66
CA LEU A 306 28.29 8.34 -14.50
C LEU A 306 28.24 9.10 -13.15
N ARG A 307 28.99 10.20 -13.04
CA ARG A 307 28.93 11.08 -11.88
C ARG A 307 27.52 11.65 -11.68
N ALA A 308 26.87 12.12 -12.73
CA ALA A 308 25.53 12.68 -12.64
C ALA A 308 24.47 11.61 -12.26
N VAL A 309 24.51 10.42 -12.88
CA VAL A 309 23.55 9.36 -12.54
C VAL A 309 23.81 8.74 -11.18
N SER A 310 25.00 8.88 -10.61
CA SER A 310 25.29 8.44 -9.23
C SER A 310 24.51 9.24 -8.18
N LEU A 311 24.00 10.42 -8.55
CA LEU A 311 23.15 11.26 -7.70
C LEU A 311 21.68 10.77 -7.67
N LEU A 312 21.28 9.93 -8.65
CA LEU A 312 19.92 9.44 -8.82
C LEU A 312 19.79 8.01 -8.29
N ASP A 313 18.67 7.71 -7.65
CA ASP A 313 18.36 6.34 -7.20
C ASP A 313 18.04 5.44 -8.40
N ALA A 314 17.25 5.95 -9.33
CA ALA A 314 16.94 5.32 -10.60
C ALA A 314 16.73 6.39 -11.68
N TRP A 315 16.90 6.03 -12.94
CA TRP A 315 16.85 6.97 -14.05
C TRP A 315 16.40 6.33 -15.37
N SER A 316 15.93 7.17 -16.29
CA SER A 316 15.76 6.86 -17.70
C SER A 316 16.81 7.61 -18.53
N ILE A 317 17.05 7.23 -19.76
CA ILE A 317 18.04 7.92 -20.62
C ILE A 317 17.74 9.43 -20.72
N PRO A 318 16.48 9.89 -20.96
CA PRO A 318 16.18 11.32 -21.00
C PRO A 318 16.48 12.05 -19.66
N LEU A 319 16.15 11.44 -18.53
CA LEU A 319 16.41 12.01 -17.21
C LEU A 319 17.92 12.12 -16.96
N ALA A 320 18.68 11.07 -17.28
CA ALA A 320 20.12 11.05 -17.12
C ALA A 320 20.84 12.07 -18.01
N MET A 321 20.34 12.27 -19.24
CA MET A 321 20.87 13.30 -20.16
C MET A 321 20.73 14.71 -19.57
N GLN A 322 19.55 15.03 -19.04
CA GLN A 322 19.30 16.33 -18.42
C GLN A 322 20.16 16.52 -17.17
N ALA A 323 20.21 15.53 -16.29
CA ALA A 323 21.04 15.57 -15.09
C ALA A 323 22.54 15.72 -15.40
N ALA A 324 23.03 15.04 -16.43
CA ALA A 324 24.43 15.15 -16.88
C ALA A 324 24.70 16.40 -17.71
N GLY A 325 23.68 17.15 -18.13
CA GLY A 325 23.83 18.28 -19.04
C GLY A 325 24.36 17.89 -20.43
N GLN A 326 24.01 16.69 -20.89
CA GLN A 326 24.47 16.15 -22.17
C GLN A 326 23.42 16.38 -23.29
N GLN A 327 23.91 16.72 -24.47
CA GLN A 327 23.06 16.94 -25.66
C GLN A 327 22.79 15.63 -26.44
N HIS A 328 23.62 14.60 -26.26
CA HIS A 328 23.55 13.34 -27.00
C HIS A 328 23.47 12.14 -26.03
N GLN A 329 22.67 11.14 -26.40
CA GLN A 329 22.50 9.93 -25.58
C GLN A 329 23.66 8.93 -25.68
N ALA A 330 24.56 9.07 -26.68
CA ALA A 330 25.60 8.08 -26.95
C ALA A 330 26.50 7.74 -25.75
N PRO A 331 26.95 8.67 -24.90
CA PRO A 331 27.72 8.33 -23.72
C PRO A 331 26.95 7.50 -22.71
N LEU A 332 25.67 7.82 -22.51
CA LEU A 332 24.78 7.06 -21.63
C LEU A 332 24.50 5.65 -22.17
N THR A 333 24.22 5.53 -23.49
CA THR A 333 24.01 4.23 -24.11
C THR A 333 25.23 3.29 -23.91
N ARG A 334 26.45 3.82 -24.06
CA ARG A 334 27.66 3.04 -23.77
C ARG A 334 27.83 2.69 -22.31
N LEU A 335 27.35 3.53 -21.38
CA LEU A 335 27.33 3.20 -19.96
C LEU A 335 26.39 2.04 -19.64
N LEU A 336 25.27 1.89 -20.36
CA LEU A 336 24.32 0.80 -20.16
C LEU A 336 24.93 -0.59 -20.38
N ASP A 337 25.96 -0.69 -21.20
CA ASP A 337 26.68 -1.93 -21.45
C ASP A 337 27.64 -2.32 -20.29
N ARG A 338 27.77 -1.47 -19.28
CA ARG A 338 28.66 -1.70 -18.14
C ARG A 338 27.99 -2.57 -17.08
N PRO A 339 28.71 -3.53 -16.49
CA PRO A 339 28.14 -4.51 -15.57
C PRO A 339 27.60 -3.93 -14.26
N PHE A 340 27.97 -2.71 -13.93
CA PHE A 340 27.54 -2.01 -12.71
C PHE A 340 26.22 -1.26 -12.86
N ILE A 341 25.63 -1.22 -14.06
CA ILE A 341 24.30 -0.67 -14.29
C ILE A 341 23.31 -1.84 -14.35
N GLN A 342 22.30 -1.74 -13.52
CA GLN A 342 21.23 -2.70 -13.44
C GLN A 342 20.01 -2.20 -14.23
N TYR A 343 19.28 -3.12 -14.84
CA TYR A 343 18.13 -2.82 -15.68
C TYR A 343 16.88 -3.54 -15.16
N GLU A 344 15.87 -2.78 -14.77
CA GLU A 344 14.57 -3.24 -14.30
C GLU A 344 13.46 -2.75 -15.24
N PRO A 345 13.04 -3.56 -16.22
CA PRO A 345 12.15 -3.12 -17.30
C PRO A 345 10.74 -2.73 -16.85
N ALA A 346 10.30 -3.19 -15.66
CA ALA A 346 8.99 -2.89 -15.12
C ALA A 346 8.93 -1.55 -14.36
N ALA A 347 10.08 -0.96 -14.03
CA ALA A 347 10.15 0.30 -13.30
C ALA A 347 9.93 1.50 -14.24
N SER A 348 9.33 2.57 -13.73
CA SER A 348 9.17 3.84 -14.46
C SER A 348 10.52 4.43 -14.88
N TRP A 349 11.55 4.20 -14.11
CA TRP A 349 12.95 4.49 -14.39
C TRP A 349 13.75 3.19 -14.35
N PRO A 350 14.05 2.61 -15.52
CA PRO A 350 14.51 1.22 -15.60
C PRO A 350 15.99 1.01 -15.24
N TYR A 351 16.78 2.08 -15.10
CA TYR A 351 18.21 1.97 -14.85
C TYR A 351 18.58 2.47 -13.46
N HIS A 352 19.45 1.75 -12.77
CA HIS A 352 20.01 2.16 -11.49
C HIS A 352 21.44 1.65 -11.32
N LEU A 353 22.20 2.35 -10.48
CA LEU A 353 23.53 1.92 -10.05
C LEU A 353 23.41 1.06 -8.80
N HIS A 354 24.23 0.03 -8.70
CA HIS A 354 24.37 -0.69 -7.43
C HIS A 354 24.77 0.28 -6.31
N GLN A 355 24.10 0.19 -5.16
CA GLN A 355 24.23 1.17 -4.08
C GLN A 355 25.66 1.40 -3.61
N VAL A 356 26.46 0.32 -3.51
CA VAL A 356 27.88 0.41 -3.10
C VAL A 356 28.70 1.19 -4.13
N ILE A 357 28.46 1.01 -5.42
CA ILE A 357 29.12 1.76 -6.47
C ILE A 357 28.70 3.22 -6.42
N ARG A 358 27.39 3.48 -6.33
CA ARG A 358 26.85 4.83 -6.24
C ARG A 358 27.48 5.64 -5.09
N SER A 359 27.61 5.05 -3.91
CA SER A 359 28.22 5.71 -2.75
C SER A 359 29.74 5.92 -2.89
N SER A 360 30.41 5.07 -3.66
CA SER A 360 31.87 5.11 -3.82
C SER A 360 32.33 6.00 -4.97
N ILE A 361 31.45 6.38 -5.90
CA ILE A 361 31.85 7.20 -7.07
C ILE A 361 32.44 8.53 -6.63
N ARG A 362 31.85 9.20 -5.64
CA ARG A 362 32.32 10.51 -5.17
C ARG A 362 33.72 10.43 -4.57
N SER A 363 33.98 9.42 -3.73
CA SER A 363 35.31 9.20 -3.15
C SER A 363 36.33 8.69 -4.17
N ALA A 364 35.89 7.91 -5.14
CA ALA A 364 36.75 7.45 -6.24
C ALA A 364 37.12 8.59 -7.20
N ASP A 365 36.22 9.56 -7.37
CA ASP A 365 36.44 10.74 -8.21
C ASP A 365 37.58 11.62 -7.72
N ASP A 366 37.81 11.71 -6.40
CA ASP A 366 38.92 12.48 -5.80
C ASP A 366 40.31 12.04 -6.32
N SER A 367 40.42 10.82 -6.84
CA SER A 367 41.66 10.28 -7.41
C SER A 367 41.72 10.39 -8.95
N SER A 368 40.75 11.03 -9.60
CA SER A 368 40.77 11.25 -11.05
C SER A 368 41.40 12.58 -11.45
N ASP A 369 42.02 12.60 -12.66
CA ASP A 369 42.72 13.82 -13.16
C ASP A 369 41.72 14.94 -13.50
N ASP A 370 40.46 14.58 -13.85
CA ASP A 370 39.37 15.49 -14.16
C ASP A 370 38.25 15.46 -13.07
N ARG A 371 38.70 15.30 -11.80
CA ARG A 371 37.81 15.28 -10.65
C ARG A 371 36.90 16.50 -10.57
N TRP A 372 35.68 16.27 -10.13
CA TRP A 372 34.75 17.34 -9.87
C TRP A 372 35.06 18.07 -8.57
N SER A 373 35.06 19.40 -8.62
CA SER A 373 35.06 20.22 -7.43
C SER A 373 33.74 20.12 -6.66
N SER A 374 33.72 20.60 -5.43
CA SER A 374 32.47 20.70 -4.65
C SER A 374 31.41 21.53 -5.39
N GLN A 375 31.84 22.54 -6.17
CA GLN A 375 30.97 23.36 -6.96
C GLN A 375 30.38 22.58 -8.16
N ASP A 376 31.17 21.72 -8.81
CA ASP A 376 30.69 20.88 -9.93
C ASP A 376 29.65 19.88 -9.43
N TRP A 377 29.89 19.25 -8.26
CA TRP A 377 28.93 18.38 -7.61
C TRP A 377 27.65 19.11 -7.24
N GLN A 378 27.75 20.34 -6.71
CA GLN A 378 26.61 21.18 -6.37
C GLN A 378 25.77 21.50 -7.62
N GLN A 379 26.42 21.90 -8.71
CA GLN A 379 25.76 22.19 -9.99
C GLN A 379 25.12 20.92 -10.60
N ALA A 380 25.78 19.78 -10.50
CA ALA A 380 25.21 18.52 -10.95
C ALA A 380 24.00 18.10 -10.11
N GLY A 381 24.08 18.29 -8.79
CA GLY A 381 22.93 18.08 -7.88
C GLY A 381 21.75 18.97 -8.24
N GLN A 382 21.99 20.25 -8.53
CA GLN A 382 20.95 21.17 -8.98
C GLN A 382 20.34 20.73 -10.33
N ARG A 383 21.16 20.38 -11.33
CA ARG A 383 20.67 19.89 -12.62
C ARG A 383 19.85 18.61 -12.48
N ALA A 384 20.30 17.67 -11.65
CA ALA A 384 19.57 16.42 -11.38
C ALA A 384 18.23 16.72 -10.71
N PHE A 385 18.20 17.64 -9.75
CA PHE A 385 16.99 18.08 -9.07
C PHE A 385 15.99 18.73 -10.04
N ASP A 386 16.46 19.64 -10.89
CA ASP A 386 15.64 20.30 -11.91
C ASP A 386 15.14 19.30 -12.96
N ALA A 387 15.96 18.33 -13.36
CA ALA A 387 15.58 17.29 -14.30
C ALA A 387 14.44 16.40 -13.74
N VAL A 388 14.49 16.04 -12.46
CA VAL A 388 13.40 15.29 -11.79
C VAL A 388 12.13 16.14 -11.73
N GLY A 389 12.25 17.43 -11.42
CA GLY A 389 11.12 18.36 -11.41
C GLY A 389 10.49 18.56 -12.78
N ASN A 390 11.30 18.70 -13.83
CA ASN A 390 10.86 18.79 -15.21
C ASN A 390 10.17 17.50 -15.68
N HIS A 391 10.71 16.34 -15.30
CA HIS A 391 10.07 15.05 -15.59
C HIS A 391 8.66 14.98 -14.98
N LEU A 392 8.49 15.39 -13.72
CA LEU A 392 7.18 15.45 -13.08
C LEU A 392 6.24 16.45 -13.79
N ALA A 393 6.75 17.63 -14.17
CA ALA A 393 5.96 18.66 -14.82
C ALA A 393 5.46 18.26 -16.22
N THR A 394 6.28 17.53 -16.97
CA THR A 394 6.01 17.12 -18.37
C THR A 394 5.36 15.75 -18.48
N SER A 395 5.27 14.98 -17.39
CA SER A 395 4.66 13.65 -17.41
C SER A 395 3.18 13.75 -17.82
N PRO A 396 2.76 13.05 -18.90
CA PRO A 396 1.37 13.10 -19.39
C PRO A 396 0.38 12.45 -18.43
N ARG A 397 0.86 11.53 -17.59
CA ARG A 397 0.13 10.93 -16.49
C ARG A 397 0.88 11.23 -15.21
N ARG A 398 0.39 12.21 -14.46
CA ARG A 398 0.80 12.41 -13.07
C ARG A 398 0.16 11.33 -12.20
N ASP A 399 0.51 10.07 -12.51
CA ASP A 399 0.11 9.00 -11.63
C ASP A 399 0.87 9.11 -10.30
N ARG A 400 0.32 8.48 -9.30
CA ARG A 400 0.84 8.54 -7.95
C ARG A 400 2.25 7.98 -7.83
N ALA A 401 2.55 6.87 -8.53
CA ALA A 401 3.86 6.24 -8.49
C ALA A 401 4.94 7.22 -9.00
N THR A 402 4.64 7.96 -10.07
CA THR A 402 5.52 9.02 -10.59
C THR A 402 5.73 10.14 -9.57
N VAL A 403 4.66 10.63 -8.92
CA VAL A 403 4.79 11.69 -7.90
C VAL A 403 5.65 11.21 -6.73
N VAL A 404 5.42 9.99 -6.21
CA VAL A 404 6.20 9.42 -5.10
C VAL A 404 7.67 9.22 -5.49
N ALA A 405 7.94 8.69 -6.68
CA ALA A 405 9.30 8.48 -7.17
C ALA A 405 10.07 9.81 -7.31
N CYS A 406 9.42 10.83 -7.90
CA CYS A 406 10.01 12.16 -8.02
C CYS A 406 10.26 12.81 -6.65
N LEU A 407 9.30 12.69 -5.71
CA LEU A 407 9.47 13.20 -4.35
C LEU A 407 10.65 12.53 -3.63
N ARG A 408 10.79 11.21 -3.73
CA ARG A 408 11.91 10.47 -3.11
C ARG A 408 13.25 10.98 -3.59
N GLN A 409 13.44 11.03 -4.91
CA GLN A 409 14.70 11.49 -5.49
C GLN A 409 14.94 12.97 -5.21
N GLY A 410 13.91 13.81 -5.38
CA GLY A 410 14.01 15.24 -5.15
C GLY A 410 14.35 15.58 -3.70
N LEU A 411 13.72 14.93 -2.72
CA LEU A 411 14.03 15.13 -1.29
C LEU A 411 15.46 14.67 -0.93
N SER A 412 15.93 13.57 -1.51
CA SER A 412 17.31 13.12 -1.32
C SER A 412 18.30 14.15 -1.86
N LEU A 413 18.09 14.62 -3.09
CA LEU A 413 18.92 15.64 -3.71
C LEU A 413 18.90 16.96 -2.93
N ALA A 414 17.70 17.43 -2.54
CA ALA A 414 17.55 18.67 -1.79
C ALA A 414 18.24 18.60 -0.42
N ARG A 415 18.18 17.45 0.26
CA ARG A 415 18.92 17.22 1.52
C ARG A 415 20.43 17.21 1.30
N ASP A 416 20.91 16.42 0.34
CA ASP A 416 22.35 16.17 0.14
C ASP A 416 23.09 17.41 -0.39
N PHE A 417 22.38 18.26 -1.15
CA PHE A 417 22.92 19.48 -1.74
C PHE A 417 22.35 20.77 -1.14
N ARG A 418 21.53 20.70 -0.09
CA ARG A 418 20.89 21.85 0.57
C ARG A 418 20.17 22.77 -0.42
N LEU A 419 19.40 22.17 -1.33
CA LEU A 419 18.63 22.89 -2.35
C LEU A 419 17.32 23.45 -1.76
N GLU A 420 16.80 24.48 -2.37
CA GLU A 420 15.48 25.00 -2.04
C GLU A 420 14.37 24.01 -2.47
N LEU A 421 13.21 24.10 -1.83
CA LEU A 421 12.16 23.11 -2.05
C LEU A 421 11.43 23.27 -3.39
N ASP A 422 11.41 24.46 -3.98
CA ASP A 422 10.86 24.78 -5.32
C ASP A 422 9.65 23.92 -5.73
N TRP A 423 9.85 23.05 -6.71
CA TRP A 423 8.83 22.16 -7.24
C TRP A 423 8.40 21.09 -6.23
N LEU A 424 9.24 20.72 -5.24
CA LEU A 424 8.90 19.74 -4.21
C LEU A 424 7.68 20.18 -3.39
N ALA A 425 7.54 21.48 -3.11
CA ALA A 425 6.38 22.01 -2.41
C ALA A 425 5.08 21.71 -3.17
N ARG A 426 5.07 21.92 -4.50
CA ARG A 426 3.92 21.56 -5.35
C ARG A 426 3.66 20.07 -5.38
N ALA A 427 4.70 19.27 -5.57
CA ALA A 427 4.62 17.81 -5.57
C ALA A 427 4.09 17.26 -4.23
N ALA A 428 4.46 17.86 -3.12
CA ALA A 428 3.94 17.52 -1.80
C ALA A 428 2.42 17.77 -1.70
N PHE A 429 1.92 18.86 -2.26
CA PHE A 429 0.48 19.12 -2.31
C PHE A 429 -0.27 18.15 -3.23
N ASP A 430 0.31 17.79 -4.37
CA ASP A 430 -0.25 16.79 -5.28
C ASP A 430 -0.30 15.41 -4.58
N TYR A 431 0.77 15.03 -3.89
CA TYR A 431 0.85 13.81 -3.09
C TYR A 431 -0.23 13.75 -2.01
N VAL A 432 -0.48 14.87 -1.30
CA VAL A 432 -1.45 14.92 -0.20
C VAL A 432 -2.88 15.02 -0.69
N SER A 433 -3.12 15.55 -1.91
CA SER A 433 -4.47 15.78 -2.45
C SER A 433 -5.30 14.52 -2.59
N ASP A 434 -4.67 13.37 -2.87
CA ASP A 434 -5.33 12.10 -3.22
C ASP A 434 -5.63 11.18 -2.02
N SER A 435 -5.27 11.56 -0.80
CA SER A 435 -5.54 10.82 0.45
C SER A 435 -5.01 9.38 0.53
N VAL A 436 -4.27 8.93 -0.48
CA VAL A 436 -3.61 7.61 -0.52
C VAL A 436 -2.11 7.86 -0.35
N TRP A 437 -1.47 7.26 0.66
CA TRP A 437 -0.15 7.72 1.07
C TRP A 437 0.82 6.56 1.16
N GLU A 438 1.63 6.42 0.12
CA GLU A 438 2.80 5.57 0.17
C GLU A 438 3.93 6.31 0.90
N PRO A 439 4.80 5.62 1.65
CA PRO A 439 5.96 6.23 2.27
C PRO A 439 6.85 6.88 1.20
N VAL A 440 7.15 8.16 1.35
CA VAL A 440 8.07 8.91 0.48
C VAL A 440 9.52 8.65 0.85
N ALA A 441 9.80 8.40 2.12
CA ALA A 441 11.13 8.03 2.62
C ALA A 441 11.05 6.70 3.37
N PRO A 442 12.11 5.88 3.38
CA PRO A 442 12.17 4.70 4.22
C PRO A 442 12.01 5.09 5.69
N PRO A 443 11.35 4.26 6.51
CA PRO A 443 11.18 4.54 7.92
C PRO A 443 12.57 4.62 8.57
N SER A 444 12.90 5.76 9.15
CA SER A 444 14.06 5.86 10.03
C SER A 444 13.74 5.09 11.31
N SER A 445 14.52 4.06 11.59
CA SER A 445 14.46 3.33 12.87
C SER A 445 15.14 4.11 14.02
N ALA A 446 15.78 5.23 13.72
CA ALA A 446 16.38 6.09 14.73
C ALA A 446 15.30 6.94 15.44
N PRO A 447 15.45 7.25 16.74
CA PRO A 447 14.61 8.23 17.40
C PRO A 447 14.69 9.53 16.61
N ALA A 448 13.54 10.18 16.39
CA ALA A 448 13.40 11.36 15.55
C ALA A 448 14.38 12.46 16.01
N THR A 449 15.51 12.57 15.35
CA THR A 449 16.36 13.76 15.43
C THR A 449 15.56 14.91 14.80
N PRO A 450 15.50 16.09 15.43
CA PRO A 450 14.82 17.23 14.83
C PRO A 450 15.43 17.51 13.44
N PRO A 451 14.60 17.84 12.44
CA PRO A 451 15.08 18.16 11.11
C PRO A 451 16.03 19.37 11.15
N THR A 452 17.07 19.34 10.36
CA THR A 452 18.09 20.38 10.26
C THR A 452 18.01 21.16 8.95
N THR A 453 17.25 20.66 7.97
CA THR A 453 17.03 21.28 6.67
C THR A 453 15.54 21.28 6.30
N ALA A 454 15.15 22.18 5.39
CA ALA A 454 13.79 22.25 4.89
C ALA A 454 13.37 20.94 4.17
N ALA A 455 14.30 20.30 3.47
CA ALA A 455 14.06 19.01 2.82
C ALA A 455 13.78 17.89 3.83
N GLU A 456 14.54 17.84 4.95
CA GLU A 456 14.30 16.90 6.05
C GLU A 456 12.96 17.16 6.73
N ALA A 457 12.61 18.43 6.97
CA ALA A 457 11.33 18.82 7.56
C ALA A 457 10.15 18.42 6.66
N LEU A 458 10.27 18.61 5.35
CA LEU A 458 9.27 18.17 4.38
C LEU A 458 9.18 16.64 4.33
N ALA A 459 10.32 15.94 4.26
CA ALA A 459 10.36 14.48 4.24
C ALA A 459 9.71 13.87 5.49
N GLU A 460 10.00 14.43 6.69
CA GLU A 460 9.38 13.98 7.95
C GLU A 460 7.88 14.29 7.97
N THR A 461 7.46 15.45 7.44
CA THR A 461 6.03 15.77 7.29
C THR A 461 5.33 14.72 6.45
N LEU A 462 5.81 14.45 5.23
CA LEU A 462 5.17 13.51 4.31
C LEU A 462 5.20 12.07 4.85
N SER A 463 6.31 11.66 5.49
CA SER A 463 6.42 10.35 6.14
C SER A 463 5.45 10.20 7.29
N THR A 464 5.29 11.23 8.12
CA THR A 464 4.31 11.25 9.22
C THR A 464 2.90 11.15 8.68
N LEU A 465 2.59 11.87 7.59
CA LEU A 465 1.28 11.79 6.95
C LEU A 465 1.01 10.39 6.37
N ALA A 466 1.99 9.75 5.75
CA ALA A 466 1.85 8.38 5.24
C ALA A 466 1.57 7.35 6.35
N ARG A 467 2.19 7.52 7.51
CA ARG A 467 2.04 6.60 8.66
C ARG A 467 0.81 6.85 9.51
N ARG A 468 0.20 8.04 9.42
CA ARG A 468 -0.89 8.46 10.33
C ARG A 468 -2.08 7.51 10.37
N GLN A 469 -2.35 6.74 9.33
CA GLN A 469 -3.46 5.79 9.30
C GLN A 469 -3.20 4.56 10.19
N HIS A 470 -1.95 4.30 10.52
CA HIS A 470 -1.46 3.06 11.12
C HIS A 470 -0.74 3.26 12.45
N GLU A 471 -0.33 4.51 12.75
CA GLU A 471 0.26 4.89 14.02
C GLU A 471 -0.78 5.48 14.97
N HIS A 472 -0.51 5.38 16.27
CA HIS A 472 -1.30 6.07 17.28
C HIS A 472 -1.23 7.59 17.05
N ARG A 473 -2.36 8.29 17.12
CA ARG A 473 -2.47 9.72 16.83
C ARG A 473 -1.55 10.61 17.64
N GLN A 474 -1.19 10.20 18.85
CA GLN A 474 -0.24 10.90 19.68
C GLN A 474 1.14 11.01 19.02
N ARG A 475 1.66 9.93 18.42
CA ARG A 475 2.94 9.97 17.69
C ARG A 475 2.90 10.88 16.47
N THR A 476 1.79 10.86 15.73
CA THR A 476 1.56 11.79 14.63
C THR A 476 1.64 13.24 15.11
N ALA A 477 0.99 13.58 16.24
CA ALA A 477 1.00 14.90 16.81
C ALA A 477 2.40 15.33 17.27
N GLU A 478 3.13 14.45 17.96
CA GLU A 478 4.49 14.71 18.44
C GLU A 478 5.46 15.02 17.29
N ARG A 479 5.44 14.21 16.22
CA ARG A 479 6.30 14.39 15.04
C ARG A 479 5.98 15.69 14.31
N LEU A 480 4.71 15.97 14.02
CA LEU A 480 4.32 17.22 13.36
C LEU A 480 4.66 18.44 14.23
N THR A 481 4.51 18.34 15.55
CA THR A 481 4.92 19.40 16.48
C THR A 481 6.43 19.66 16.41
N ALA A 482 7.26 18.61 16.34
CA ALA A 482 8.71 18.75 16.20
C ALA A 482 9.08 19.43 14.88
N VAL A 483 8.43 19.05 13.77
CA VAL A 483 8.63 19.68 12.47
C VAL A 483 8.24 21.16 12.48
N ILE A 484 7.06 21.50 13.03
CA ILE A 484 6.60 22.89 13.09
C ILE A 484 7.53 23.76 13.95
N ARG A 485 8.02 23.22 15.07
CA ARG A 485 8.98 23.91 15.94
C ARG A 485 10.35 24.14 15.31
N SER A 486 10.73 23.36 14.30
CA SER A 486 12.01 23.58 13.60
C SER A 486 12.03 24.86 12.77
N ASP A 487 10.87 25.41 12.43
CA ASP A 487 10.68 26.62 11.60
C ASP A 487 11.38 26.59 10.23
N LEU A 488 11.54 25.37 9.68
CA LEU A 488 12.23 25.14 8.42
C LEU A 488 11.31 25.06 7.20
N LEU A 489 9.99 24.94 7.43
CA LEU A 489 9.01 24.84 6.35
C LEU A 489 8.61 26.21 5.82
N THR A 490 8.35 26.30 4.52
CA THR A 490 7.70 27.48 3.95
C THR A 490 6.32 27.70 4.57
N PRO A 491 5.76 28.92 4.57
CA PRO A 491 4.46 29.18 5.18
C PRO A 491 3.35 28.23 4.70
N GLU A 492 3.30 27.92 3.39
CA GLU A 492 2.28 27.03 2.84
C GLU A 492 2.45 25.57 3.31
N LEU A 493 3.69 25.09 3.42
CA LEU A 493 3.99 23.76 3.94
C LEU A 493 3.81 23.68 5.46
N ARG A 494 4.06 24.77 6.15
CA ARG A 494 3.76 24.89 7.56
C ARG A 494 2.25 24.81 7.80
N ASP A 495 1.44 25.50 6.99
CA ASP A 495 -0.03 25.40 7.04
C ASP A 495 -0.50 23.94 6.83
N LEU A 496 0.13 23.20 5.91
CA LEU A 496 -0.12 21.79 5.73
C LEU A 496 0.13 21.00 7.02
N ALA A 497 1.30 21.18 7.64
CA ALA A 497 1.68 20.48 8.86
C ALA A 497 0.74 20.85 10.03
N VAL A 498 0.43 22.14 10.22
CA VAL A 498 -0.48 22.64 11.25
C VAL A 498 -1.90 22.10 11.05
N TYR A 499 -2.40 22.07 9.82
CA TYR A 499 -3.70 21.51 9.50
C TYR A 499 -3.82 20.03 9.92
N TYR A 500 -2.81 19.21 9.59
CA TYR A 500 -2.82 17.80 9.97
C TYR A 500 -2.53 17.57 11.46
N LEU A 501 -1.73 18.41 12.09
CA LEU A 501 -1.57 18.42 13.56
C LEU A 501 -2.90 18.70 14.25
N ALA A 502 -3.62 19.72 13.78
CA ALA A 502 -4.95 20.06 14.31
C ALA A 502 -5.95 18.90 14.13
N LYS A 503 -5.88 18.16 13.02
CA LYS A 503 -6.67 16.93 12.85
C LYS A 503 -6.28 15.83 13.84
N ALA A 504 -4.98 15.63 14.08
CA ALA A 504 -4.51 14.66 15.07
C ALA A 504 -4.99 15.04 16.49
N HIS A 505 -4.89 16.32 16.86
CA HIS A 505 -5.44 16.84 18.13
C HIS A 505 -6.93 16.57 18.27
N ARG A 506 -7.71 16.81 17.21
CA ARG A 506 -9.15 16.50 17.21
C ARG A 506 -9.41 15.03 17.46
N ASP A 507 -8.68 14.14 16.75
CA ASP A 507 -8.85 12.69 16.86
C ASP A 507 -8.47 12.17 18.26
N LEU A 508 -7.59 12.88 18.97
CA LEU A 508 -7.21 12.66 20.38
C LEU A 508 -8.18 13.31 21.40
N GLY A 509 -9.18 14.04 20.94
CA GLY A 509 -10.11 14.76 21.83
C GLY A 509 -9.60 16.12 22.33
N LEU A 510 -8.46 16.60 21.84
CA LEU A 510 -7.85 17.89 22.22
C LEU A 510 -8.47 19.04 21.40
N SER A 511 -9.75 19.30 21.61
CA SER A 511 -10.57 20.21 20.79
C SER A 511 -10.06 21.64 20.75
N ASP A 512 -9.53 22.19 21.86
CA ASP A 512 -9.03 23.57 21.92
C ASP A 512 -7.74 23.72 21.08
N LEU A 513 -6.80 22.79 21.18
CA LEU A 513 -5.58 22.79 20.36
C LEU A 513 -5.93 22.61 18.87
N SER A 514 -6.91 21.76 18.56
CA SER A 514 -7.40 21.60 17.21
C SER A 514 -8.00 22.90 16.67
N ARG A 515 -8.83 23.57 17.45
CA ARG A 515 -9.47 24.86 17.10
C ARG A 515 -8.41 25.92 16.85
N GLN A 516 -7.42 26.04 17.73
CA GLN A 516 -6.32 27.00 17.59
C GLN A 516 -5.59 26.78 16.26
N GLY A 517 -5.13 25.54 15.97
CA GLY A 517 -4.41 25.25 14.75
C GLY A 517 -5.25 25.46 13.48
N MET A 518 -6.54 25.07 13.50
CA MET A 518 -7.45 25.33 12.37
C MET A 518 -7.64 26.82 12.14
N SER A 519 -7.78 27.64 13.21
CA SER A 519 -7.95 29.11 13.12
C SER A 519 -6.68 29.78 12.58
N GLU A 520 -5.50 29.32 12.97
CA GLU A 520 -4.21 29.77 12.44
C GLU A 520 -4.15 29.58 10.92
N VAL A 521 -4.47 28.37 10.43
CA VAL A 521 -4.46 28.05 9.00
C VAL A 521 -5.51 28.85 8.22
N VAL A 522 -6.69 29.11 8.81
CA VAL A 522 -7.71 29.97 8.19
C VAL A 522 -7.20 31.40 8.04
N ALA A 523 -6.55 31.94 9.07
CA ALA A 523 -5.97 33.29 9.05
C ALA A 523 -4.88 33.46 8.00
N GLY A 524 -4.10 32.39 7.71
CA GLY A 524 -3.09 32.35 6.64
C GLY A 524 -3.65 32.47 5.24
N GLY A 525 -4.95 32.16 5.01
CA GLY A 525 -5.64 32.36 3.73
C GLY A 525 -5.15 31.44 2.58
N GLY A 526 -4.25 30.48 2.86
CA GLY A 526 -3.65 29.59 1.89
C GLY A 526 -4.58 28.46 1.41
N ARG A 527 -4.00 27.47 0.73
CA ARG A 527 -4.72 26.31 0.14
C ARG A 527 -5.57 25.55 1.17
N PHE A 528 -5.10 25.50 2.42
CA PHE A 528 -5.78 24.79 3.51
C PHE A 528 -6.81 25.61 4.25
N ALA A 529 -7.05 26.87 3.89
CA ALA A 529 -8.02 27.72 4.55
C ALA A 529 -9.46 27.14 4.50
N PHE A 530 -9.92 26.67 3.34
CA PHE A 530 -11.22 26.00 3.22
C PHE A 530 -11.29 24.65 3.94
N PRO A 531 -10.31 23.74 3.80
CA PRO A 531 -10.23 22.54 4.63
C PRO A 531 -10.22 22.83 6.14
N ALA A 532 -9.52 23.89 6.57
CA ALA A 532 -9.48 24.29 7.97
C ALA A 532 -10.81 24.89 8.46
N ARG A 533 -11.51 25.70 7.64
CA ARG A 533 -12.88 26.15 7.94
C ARG A 533 -13.85 24.97 8.10
N ARG A 534 -13.74 23.95 7.24
CA ARG A 534 -14.46 22.68 7.43
C ARG A 534 -14.09 22.03 8.77
N GLY A 535 -12.80 22.03 9.14
CA GLY A 535 -12.34 21.55 10.44
C GLY A 535 -12.99 22.29 11.61
N LEU A 536 -13.12 23.61 11.53
CA LEU A 536 -13.82 24.43 12.53
C LEU A 536 -15.34 24.12 12.60
N ALA A 537 -15.98 23.94 11.43
CA ALA A 537 -17.38 23.51 11.38
C ALA A 537 -17.57 22.16 12.08
N HIS A 538 -16.65 21.23 11.82
CA HIS A 538 -16.65 19.92 12.47
C HIS A 538 -16.45 20.03 13.99
N LEU A 539 -15.55 20.89 14.47
CA LEU A 539 -15.34 21.14 15.91
C LEU A 539 -16.57 21.78 16.56
N SER A 540 -17.26 22.71 15.87
CA SER A 540 -18.53 23.25 16.35
C SER A 540 -19.59 22.16 16.48
N ARG A 541 -19.69 21.28 15.50
CA ARG A 541 -20.54 20.08 15.55
C ARG A 541 -20.20 19.20 16.75
N LEU A 542 -18.90 18.91 16.97
CA LEU A 542 -18.45 18.06 18.08
C LEU A 542 -18.82 18.66 19.44
N ALA A 543 -18.82 19.99 19.54
CA ALA A 543 -19.29 20.72 20.74
C ALA A 543 -20.80 20.76 20.86
N GLY A 544 -21.56 20.22 19.89
CA GLY A 544 -23.03 20.32 19.88
C GLY A 544 -23.54 21.67 19.43
N ASP A 545 -22.70 22.56 18.88
CA ASP A 545 -23.14 23.85 18.33
C ASP A 545 -23.55 23.71 16.85
N PHE A 546 -24.69 23.10 16.63
CA PHE A 546 -25.21 22.79 15.30
C PHE A 546 -25.61 24.04 14.49
N PRO A 547 -26.20 25.14 15.09
CA PRO A 547 -26.46 26.37 14.34
C PRO A 547 -25.19 26.98 13.74
N THR A 548 -24.11 27.10 14.50
CA THR A 548 -22.80 27.59 13.99
C THR A 548 -22.23 26.68 12.91
N THR A 549 -22.41 25.36 13.04
CA THR A 549 -22.03 24.39 12.01
C THR A 549 -22.78 24.62 10.71
N LEU A 550 -24.09 24.83 10.76
CA LEU A 550 -24.94 25.09 9.59
C LEU A 550 -24.55 26.39 8.88
N ASP A 551 -24.35 27.46 9.65
CA ASP A 551 -23.96 28.76 9.10
C ASP A 551 -22.59 28.72 8.44
N THR A 552 -21.62 28.01 9.05
CA THR A 552 -20.31 27.79 8.46
C THR A 552 -20.40 26.98 7.18
N ALA A 553 -21.21 25.91 7.15
CA ALA A 553 -21.37 25.03 5.99
C ALA A 553 -21.84 25.80 4.74
N ARG A 554 -22.74 26.78 4.89
CA ARG A 554 -23.28 27.58 3.76
C ARG A 554 -22.20 28.31 2.95
N GLY A 555 -21.09 28.68 3.59
CA GLY A 555 -19.99 29.42 2.96
C GLY A 555 -18.82 28.54 2.45
N LEU A 556 -18.88 27.22 2.59
CA LEU A 556 -17.74 26.35 2.30
C LEU A 556 -17.55 26.03 0.81
N GLY A 557 -18.64 25.86 0.04
CA GLY A 557 -18.59 25.37 -1.33
C GLY A 557 -17.87 24.01 -1.49
N TRP A 558 -17.54 23.64 -2.72
CA TRP A 558 -16.81 22.40 -3.00
C TRP A 558 -15.47 22.30 -2.28
N ARG A 559 -14.65 23.35 -2.27
CA ARG A 559 -13.34 23.34 -1.60
C ARG A 559 -13.43 23.01 -0.10
N GLY A 560 -14.51 23.39 0.54
CA GLY A 560 -14.81 23.09 1.95
C GLY A 560 -15.66 21.84 2.14
N ARG A 561 -16.06 21.13 1.07
CA ARG A 561 -16.89 19.91 1.13
C ARG A 561 -18.22 20.14 1.82
N HIS A 562 -18.95 21.19 1.41
CA HIS A 562 -20.14 21.66 2.13
C HIS A 562 -21.23 20.58 2.26
N HIS A 563 -21.48 19.78 1.20
CA HIS A 563 -22.46 18.69 1.25
C HIS A 563 -22.11 17.64 2.31
N ARG A 564 -20.83 17.29 2.44
CA ARG A 564 -20.40 16.37 3.49
C ARG A 564 -20.62 16.96 4.89
N VAL A 565 -20.33 18.24 5.09
CA VAL A 565 -20.59 18.92 6.38
C VAL A 565 -22.08 18.93 6.70
N LEU A 566 -22.95 19.13 5.70
CA LEU A 566 -24.41 19.05 5.88
C LEU A 566 -24.86 17.63 6.24
N GLY A 567 -24.30 16.59 5.61
CA GLY A 567 -24.55 15.20 5.99
C GLY A 567 -24.16 14.95 7.45
N ASP A 568 -22.93 15.37 7.83
CA ASP A 568 -22.42 15.27 9.20
C ASP A 568 -23.25 16.03 10.23
N LEU A 569 -23.91 17.10 9.82
CA LEU A 569 -24.82 17.89 10.64
C LEU A 569 -26.15 17.17 10.88
N TRP A 570 -26.75 16.57 9.86
CA TRP A 570 -28.14 16.11 9.91
C TRP A 570 -28.35 14.72 10.46
N TRP A 571 -27.38 13.79 10.32
CA TRP A 571 -27.56 12.44 10.87
C TRP A 571 -27.71 12.44 12.41
N PRO A 572 -26.97 13.28 13.21
CA PRO A 572 -27.18 13.35 14.66
C PRO A 572 -28.58 13.85 15.05
N HIS A 573 -29.23 14.60 14.17
CA HIS A 573 -30.61 15.05 14.36
C HIS A 573 -31.66 13.96 14.06
N GLY A 574 -31.24 12.71 13.76
CA GLY A 574 -32.14 11.62 13.36
C GLY A 574 -32.75 11.82 11.97
N ARG A 575 -32.19 12.73 11.14
CA ARG A 575 -32.57 12.94 9.74
C ARG A 575 -31.67 12.11 8.81
N ALA A 576 -31.69 10.80 9.00
CA ALA A 576 -30.75 9.89 8.35
C ALA A 576 -30.85 9.91 6.83
N GLU A 577 -32.03 9.89 6.25
CA GLU A 577 -32.25 9.94 4.79
C GLU A 577 -31.77 11.28 4.19
N PHE A 578 -32.06 12.40 4.87
CA PHE A 578 -31.61 13.72 4.44
C PHE A 578 -30.08 13.85 4.53
N ALA A 579 -29.47 13.27 5.55
CA ALA A 579 -28.01 13.16 5.65
C ALA A 579 -27.43 12.31 4.52
N ALA A 580 -28.03 11.16 4.22
CA ALA A 580 -27.62 10.27 3.16
C ALA A 580 -27.70 10.92 1.76
N GLU A 581 -28.71 11.77 1.51
CA GLU A 581 -28.80 12.52 0.25
C GLU A 581 -27.68 13.58 0.15
N ASN A 582 -27.35 14.26 1.24
CA ASN A 582 -26.20 15.17 1.25
C ASN A 582 -24.87 14.45 1.02
N TYR A 583 -24.68 13.26 1.59
CA TYR A 583 -23.49 12.45 1.33
C TYR A 583 -23.42 11.92 -0.12
N LYS A 584 -24.58 11.62 -0.74
CA LYS A 584 -24.65 11.28 -2.15
C LYS A 584 -24.20 12.46 -3.02
N ASN A 585 -24.71 13.67 -2.73
CA ASN A 585 -24.30 14.88 -3.45
C ASN A 585 -22.80 15.15 -3.26
N ALA A 586 -22.27 14.95 -2.05
CA ALA A 586 -20.84 15.06 -1.77
C ALA A 586 -20.00 14.04 -2.57
N ARG A 587 -20.51 12.80 -2.75
CA ARG A 587 -19.87 11.79 -3.58
C ARG A 587 -19.87 12.18 -5.04
N THR A 588 -21.02 12.55 -5.60
CA THR A 588 -21.17 12.97 -6.99
C THR A 588 -20.24 14.15 -7.32
N GLU A 589 -20.22 15.18 -6.46
CA GLU A 589 -19.33 16.32 -6.62
C GLU A 589 -17.85 15.92 -6.55
N ALA A 590 -17.49 14.92 -5.71
CA ALA A 590 -16.15 14.39 -5.63
C ALA A 590 -15.75 13.59 -6.88
N GLU A 591 -16.68 12.84 -7.46
CA GLU A 591 -16.50 12.10 -8.72
C GLU A 591 -16.30 13.06 -9.90
N GLU A 592 -17.07 14.14 -9.99
CA GLU A 592 -16.92 15.20 -10.99
C GLU A 592 -15.54 15.88 -10.95
N HIS A 593 -14.99 16.00 -9.76
CA HIS A 593 -13.65 16.56 -9.54
C HIS A 593 -12.53 15.51 -9.50
N ALA A 594 -12.81 14.24 -9.77
CA ALA A 594 -11.87 13.12 -9.74
C ALA A 594 -11.12 12.95 -8.40
N VAL A 595 -11.77 13.27 -7.26
CA VAL A 595 -11.20 13.11 -5.91
C VAL A 595 -11.71 11.83 -5.26
N LEU A 596 -11.09 10.71 -5.60
CA LEU A 596 -11.50 9.36 -5.20
C LEU A 596 -11.61 9.18 -3.68
N GLY A 597 -10.66 9.73 -2.92
CA GLY A 597 -10.67 9.64 -1.46
C GLY A 597 -11.88 10.34 -0.82
N GLU A 598 -12.34 11.45 -1.38
CA GLU A 598 -13.54 12.16 -0.90
C GLU A 598 -14.82 11.41 -1.29
N ALA A 599 -14.86 10.86 -2.52
CA ALA A 599 -15.99 10.03 -2.98
C ALA A 599 -16.19 8.81 -2.07
N ALA A 600 -15.12 8.06 -1.80
CA ALA A 600 -15.15 6.90 -0.92
C ALA A 600 -15.51 7.25 0.54
N THR A 601 -14.99 8.38 1.05
CA THR A 601 -15.34 8.86 2.40
C THR A 601 -16.81 9.24 2.48
N SER A 602 -17.33 9.97 1.50
CA SER A 602 -18.74 10.38 1.46
C SER A 602 -19.67 9.15 1.35
N GLN A 603 -19.28 8.15 0.56
CA GLN A 603 -20.01 6.89 0.46
C GLN A 603 -20.01 6.11 1.79
N SER A 604 -18.89 6.06 2.50
CA SER A 604 -18.81 5.40 3.81
C SER A 604 -19.72 6.06 4.86
N MET A 605 -19.90 7.37 4.78
CA MET A 605 -20.82 8.10 5.66
C MET A 605 -22.28 7.96 5.23
N ARG A 606 -22.53 7.82 3.92
CA ARG A 606 -23.88 7.55 3.39
C ARG A 606 -24.41 6.20 3.87
N CYS A 607 -23.62 5.12 3.74
CA CYS A 607 -24.06 3.82 4.22
C CYS A 607 -24.26 3.81 5.75
N PHE A 608 -23.40 4.53 6.52
CA PHE A 608 -23.59 4.69 7.95
C PHE A 608 -24.92 5.39 8.29
N ALA A 609 -25.29 6.45 7.58
CA ALA A 609 -26.55 7.15 7.83
C ALA A 609 -27.78 6.27 7.47
N LEU A 610 -27.76 5.60 6.32
CA LEU A 610 -28.86 4.75 5.88
C LEU A 610 -29.04 3.52 6.75
N ALA A 611 -27.98 3.00 7.34
CA ALA A 611 -28.05 1.84 8.22
C ALA A 611 -28.91 2.07 9.49
N PHE A 612 -29.29 3.29 9.83
CA PHE A 612 -30.28 3.57 10.87
C PHE A 612 -31.73 3.39 10.41
N THR A 613 -32.01 3.58 9.11
CA THR A 613 -33.37 3.56 8.53
C THR A 613 -33.70 2.25 7.86
N ASP A 614 -32.92 1.89 6.84
CA ASP A 614 -33.22 0.76 5.94
C ASP A 614 -32.01 -0.20 5.82
N PRO A 615 -32.07 -1.38 6.44
CA PRO A 615 -30.99 -2.35 6.39
C PRO A 615 -30.70 -2.91 5.00
N GLU A 616 -31.72 -3.06 4.14
CA GLU A 616 -31.56 -3.64 2.78
C GLU A 616 -30.86 -2.64 1.87
N ILE A 617 -31.30 -1.38 1.86
CA ILE A 617 -30.60 -0.31 1.12
C ILE A 617 -29.19 -0.11 1.67
N ALA A 618 -29.00 -0.21 2.99
CA ALA A 618 -27.68 -0.06 3.59
C ALA A 618 -26.71 -1.15 3.13
N ASP A 619 -27.14 -2.35 2.85
CA ASP A 619 -26.30 -3.45 2.39
C ASP A 619 -25.67 -3.13 1.04
N ASP A 620 -26.48 -2.72 0.05
CA ASP A 620 -26.00 -2.29 -1.27
C ASP A 620 -25.01 -1.12 -1.17
N GLU A 621 -25.30 -0.15 -0.31
CA GLU A 621 -24.45 1.03 -0.13
C GLU A 621 -23.14 0.70 0.61
N ILE A 622 -23.15 -0.30 1.49
CA ILE A 622 -21.96 -0.84 2.17
C ILE A 622 -21.03 -1.50 1.12
N GLU A 623 -21.59 -2.32 0.24
CA GLU A 623 -20.78 -2.97 -0.81
C GLU A 623 -20.19 -1.93 -1.78
N LEU A 624 -20.95 -0.92 -2.16
CA LEU A 624 -20.41 0.17 -2.96
C LEU A 624 -19.28 0.91 -2.22
N ALA A 625 -19.42 1.16 -0.92
CA ALA A 625 -18.36 1.78 -0.11
C ALA A 625 -17.10 0.91 -0.05
N ARG A 626 -17.25 -0.40 0.14
CA ARG A 626 -16.15 -1.36 0.10
C ARG A 626 -15.42 -1.34 -1.24
N CYS A 627 -16.15 -1.35 -2.35
CA CYS A 627 -15.57 -1.23 -3.69
C CYS A 627 -14.74 0.04 -3.87
N LEU A 628 -15.28 1.19 -3.49
CA LEU A 628 -14.57 2.49 -3.59
C LEU A 628 -13.35 2.58 -2.66
N LEU A 629 -13.40 1.92 -1.50
CA LEU A 629 -12.31 1.93 -0.52
C LEU A 629 -11.20 0.91 -0.83
N ARG A 630 -11.45 -0.08 -1.70
CA ARG A 630 -10.48 -1.14 -2.00
C ARG A 630 -9.11 -0.61 -2.44
N PRO A 631 -9.01 0.34 -3.41
CA PRO A 631 -7.72 0.87 -3.86
C PRO A 631 -7.14 1.95 -2.94
N LEU A 632 -7.84 2.33 -1.86
CA LEU A 632 -7.51 3.49 -1.04
C LEU A 632 -7.08 3.06 0.37
N ASP A 633 -6.04 3.72 0.90
CA ASP A 633 -5.65 3.57 2.30
C ASP A 633 -6.39 4.58 3.19
N LEU A 634 -7.68 4.33 3.45
CA LEU A 634 -8.56 5.16 4.25
C LEU A 634 -9.14 4.39 5.43
N ARG A 635 -8.30 4.10 6.43
CA ARG A 635 -8.67 3.30 7.61
C ARG A 635 -9.92 3.83 8.32
N ALA A 636 -10.03 5.15 8.53
CA ALA A 636 -11.18 5.76 9.17
C ALA A 636 -12.49 5.49 8.40
N SER A 637 -12.46 5.57 7.06
CA SER A 637 -13.63 5.28 6.24
C SER A 637 -13.99 3.80 6.24
N ARG A 638 -13.00 2.89 6.27
CA ARG A 638 -13.24 1.45 6.45
C ARG A 638 -13.91 1.16 7.79
N ILE A 639 -13.46 1.79 8.87
CA ILE A 639 -14.11 1.69 10.19
C ILE A 639 -15.57 2.18 10.12
N ASN A 640 -15.86 3.27 9.42
CA ASN A 640 -17.24 3.73 9.24
C ASN A 640 -18.11 2.69 8.52
N VAL A 641 -17.56 1.97 7.54
CA VAL A 641 -18.28 0.87 6.86
C VAL A 641 -18.55 -0.29 7.82
N GLU A 642 -17.60 -0.63 8.70
CA GLU A 642 -17.83 -1.64 9.74
C GLU A 642 -18.89 -1.20 10.76
N LEU A 643 -18.90 0.09 11.15
CA LEU A 643 -19.95 0.66 11.99
C LEU A 643 -21.32 0.60 11.29
N ALA A 644 -21.38 0.88 9.99
CA ALA A 644 -22.59 0.74 9.18
C ALA A 644 -23.06 -0.71 9.12
N SER A 645 -22.13 -1.67 8.94
CA SER A 645 -22.46 -3.10 8.95
C SER A 645 -23.01 -3.56 10.31
N LEU A 646 -22.44 -3.07 11.42
CA LEU A 646 -22.99 -3.35 12.74
C LEU A 646 -24.40 -2.74 12.93
N LEU A 647 -24.64 -1.55 12.39
CA LEU A 647 -25.97 -0.92 12.42
C LEU A 647 -27.00 -1.65 11.56
N ARG A 648 -26.59 -2.11 10.37
CA ARG A 648 -27.45 -2.93 9.51
C ARG A 648 -27.93 -4.17 10.27
N ASP A 649 -27.03 -4.81 11.00
CA ASP A 649 -27.31 -6.05 11.76
C ASP A 649 -27.94 -5.76 13.14
N ALA A 650 -28.21 -4.50 13.49
CA ALA A 650 -28.74 -4.12 14.79
C ALA A 650 -30.11 -4.77 15.09
N GLY A 651 -30.21 -5.43 16.23
CA GLY A 651 -31.39 -6.16 16.67
C GLY A 651 -31.44 -7.63 16.22
N THR A 652 -30.51 -8.08 15.37
CA THR A 652 -30.42 -9.49 14.95
C THR A 652 -29.65 -10.34 15.96
N SER A 653 -29.75 -11.67 15.82
CA SER A 653 -29.00 -12.64 16.66
C SER A 653 -27.57 -12.91 16.16
N ALA A 654 -27.09 -12.19 15.17
CA ALA A 654 -25.73 -12.33 14.66
C ALA A 654 -24.68 -12.05 15.76
N ASP A 655 -23.46 -12.59 15.63
CA ASP A 655 -22.35 -12.36 16.58
C ASP A 655 -21.86 -10.92 16.56
N ILE A 656 -22.72 -10.01 17.02
CA ILE A 656 -22.39 -8.58 17.15
C ILE A 656 -21.37 -8.35 18.26
N ALA A 657 -21.43 -9.14 19.33
CA ALA A 657 -20.57 -8.94 20.49
C ALA A 657 -19.08 -9.16 20.18
N GLY A 658 -18.73 -10.22 19.45
CA GLY A 658 -17.37 -10.49 19.00
C GLY A 658 -16.84 -9.41 18.06
N ARG A 659 -17.64 -8.99 17.08
CA ARG A 659 -17.29 -7.90 16.14
C ARG A 659 -17.11 -6.55 16.84
N VAL A 660 -17.97 -6.21 17.79
CA VAL A 660 -17.85 -4.99 18.61
C VAL A 660 -16.57 -5.02 19.43
N GLN A 661 -16.24 -6.16 20.04
CA GLN A 661 -15.01 -6.29 20.84
C GLN A 661 -13.75 -6.15 19.98
N ALA A 662 -13.70 -6.81 18.83
CA ALA A 662 -12.57 -6.72 17.90
C ALA A 662 -12.38 -5.27 17.39
N LEU A 663 -13.48 -4.61 17.00
CA LEU A 663 -13.42 -3.23 16.54
C LEU A 663 -13.00 -2.27 17.68
N ARG A 664 -13.45 -2.50 18.91
CA ARG A 664 -13.05 -1.71 20.09
C ARG A 664 -11.55 -1.80 20.35
N GLU A 665 -10.97 -2.99 20.26
CA GLU A 665 -9.54 -3.20 20.42
C GLU A 665 -8.73 -2.51 19.33
N ASP A 666 -9.19 -2.55 18.08
CA ASP A 666 -8.54 -1.86 16.97
C ASP A 666 -8.57 -0.33 17.12
N LEU A 667 -9.71 0.21 17.54
CA LEU A 667 -9.87 1.64 17.81
C LEU A 667 -9.00 2.14 18.97
N ASN A 668 -8.85 1.32 20.02
CA ASN A 668 -7.97 1.63 21.16
C ASN A 668 -6.50 1.69 20.71
N ARG A 669 -6.06 0.69 19.96
CA ARG A 669 -4.68 0.65 19.42
C ARG A 669 -4.36 1.83 18.53
N ALA A 670 -5.34 2.33 17.79
CA ALA A 670 -5.18 3.46 16.89
C ALA A 670 -5.33 4.85 17.56
N GLY A 671 -5.85 4.90 18.78
CA GLY A 671 -6.16 6.18 19.46
C GLY A 671 -7.31 6.95 18.81
N PHE A 672 -8.31 6.27 18.21
CA PHE A 672 -9.49 6.89 17.59
C PHE A 672 -10.61 7.13 18.60
N VAL A 673 -10.46 8.08 19.51
CA VAL A 673 -11.47 8.41 20.54
C VAL A 673 -12.84 8.70 19.94
N SER A 674 -12.89 9.48 18.86
CA SER A 674 -14.14 9.84 18.18
C SER A 674 -14.90 8.62 17.64
N MET A 675 -14.18 7.63 17.10
CA MET A 675 -14.79 6.43 16.56
C MET A 675 -15.20 5.44 17.64
N GLN A 676 -14.52 5.46 18.79
CA GLN A 676 -14.98 4.73 19.97
C GLN A 676 -16.34 5.24 20.44
N ALA A 677 -16.53 6.59 20.49
CA ALA A 677 -17.82 7.19 20.82
C ALA A 677 -18.90 6.81 19.77
N SER A 678 -18.56 6.78 18.49
CA SER A 678 -19.49 6.32 17.44
C SER A 678 -19.85 4.84 17.59
N LEU A 679 -18.89 3.98 17.95
CA LEU A 679 -19.15 2.56 18.25
C LEU A 679 -20.10 2.38 19.45
N CYS A 680 -19.91 3.16 20.52
CA CYS A 680 -20.83 3.12 21.67
C CYS A 680 -22.25 3.54 21.25
N LEU A 681 -22.38 4.51 20.33
CA LEU A 681 -23.68 4.92 19.82
C LEU A 681 -24.35 3.82 18.99
N VAL A 682 -23.57 3.13 18.13
CA VAL A 682 -24.04 1.98 17.35
C VAL A 682 -24.52 0.85 18.25
N VAL A 683 -23.77 0.54 19.31
CA VAL A 683 -24.16 -0.47 20.30
C VAL A 683 -25.39 -0.02 21.08
N SER A 684 -25.50 1.27 21.42
CA SER A 684 -26.69 1.83 22.06
C SER A 684 -27.94 1.65 21.22
N PHE A 685 -27.83 1.87 19.88
CA PHE A 685 -28.94 1.61 18.97
C PHE A 685 -29.34 0.15 18.95
N HIS A 686 -28.37 -0.77 18.82
CA HIS A 686 -28.63 -2.21 18.88
C HIS A 686 -29.35 -2.63 20.17
N ARG A 687 -28.87 -2.14 21.33
CA ARG A 687 -29.47 -2.45 22.65
C ARG A 687 -30.87 -1.81 22.80
N ALA A 688 -31.08 -0.60 22.28
CA ALA A 688 -32.37 0.05 22.29
C ALA A 688 -33.41 -0.73 21.45
N VAL A 689 -33.01 -1.23 20.27
CA VAL A 689 -33.86 -2.07 19.42
C VAL A 689 -34.26 -3.35 20.17
N LEU A 690 -33.35 -3.99 20.91
CA LEU A 690 -33.62 -5.16 21.74
C LEU A 690 -34.32 -4.85 23.07
N ARG A 691 -34.63 -3.58 23.36
CA ARG A 691 -35.21 -3.12 24.63
C ARG A 691 -34.33 -3.39 25.87
N ASP A 692 -33.01 -3.61 25.64
CA ASP A 692 -32.03 -3.83 26.70
C ASP A 692 -31.60 -2.50 27.35
N GLN A 693 -32.39 -2.05 28.30
CA GLN A 693 -32.15 -0.78 29.00
C GLN A 693 -30.82 -0.76 29.78
N ALA A 694 -30.46 -1.89 30.40
CA ALA A 694 -29.21 -2.01 31.15
C ALA A 694 -27.98 -1.93 30.23
N GLY A 695 -28.07 -2.55 29.04
CA GLY A 695 -27.04 -2.44 28.01
C GLY A 695 -26.86 -1.02 27.49
N VAL A 696 -27.97 -0.27 27.27
CA VAL A 696 -27.91 1.14 26.90
C VAL A 696 -27.25 1.99 28.00
N ASP A 697 -27.60 1.75 29.27
CA ASP A 697 -27.01 2.48 30.41
C ASP A 697 -25.51 2.24 30.54
N SER A 698 -25.06 1.01 30.26
CA SER A 698 -23.62 0.68 30.21
C SER A 698 -22.88 1.47 29.10
N GLU A 699 -23.47 1.59 27.92
CA GLU A 699 -22.86 2.35 26.84
C GLU A 699 -22.93 3.88 27.09
N ILE A 700 -23.99 4.39 27.73
CA ILE A 700 -24.07 5.78 28.18
C ILE A 700 -22.96 6.09 29.18
N ALA A 701 -22.70 5.21 30.15
CA ALA A 701 -21.61 5.41 31.11
C ALA A 701 -20.26 5.50 30.40
N ARG A 702 -20.03 4.63 29.42
CA ARG A 702 -18.81 4.64 28.59
C ARG A 702 -18.71 5.87 27.70
N LEU A 703 -19.82 6.32 27.09
CA LEU A 703 -19.87 7.58 26.35
C LEU A 703 -19.49 8.78 27.24
N ARG A 704 -19.98 8.83 28.47
CA ARG A 704 -19.62 9.90 29.40
C ARG A 704 -18.12 9.95 29.67
N GLU A 705 -17.47 8.79 29.84
CA GLU A 705 -16.01 8.72 30.01
C GLU A 705 -15.26 9.23 28.78
N LEU A 706 -15.66 8.79 27.57
CA LEU A 706 -15.02 9.18 26.32
C LEU A 706 -15.22 10.64 25.95
N THR A 707 -16.33 11.25 26.37
CA THR A 707 -16.74 12.61 25.98
C THR A 707 -16.33 13.70 26.96
N THR A 708 -15.72 13.35 28.09
CA THR A 708 -15.25 14.30 29.12
C THR A 708 -14.23 15.31 28.59
N THR A 709 -13.41 14.94 27.63
CA THR A 709 -12.31 15.77 27.14
C THR A 709 -12.45 16.19 25.66
N GLY A 710 -13.30 15.54 24.87
CA GLY A 710 -13.18 15.61 23.41
C GLY A 710 -14.35 16.13 22.62
N GLY A 711 -15.42 16.58 23.23
CA GLY A 711 -16.68 16.83 22.52
C GLY A 711 -17.50 15.53 22.38
N TYR A 712 -18.48 15.52 21.48
CA TYR A 712 -19.46 14.42 21.33
C TYR A 712 -20.39 14.22 22.53
N ALA A 713 -20.43 15.12 23.50
CA ALA A 713 -21.30 14.99 24.65
C ALA A 713 -22.78 14.78 24.24
N TYR A 714 -23.19 15.30 23.11
CA TYR A 714 -24.53 15.10 22.54
C TYR A 714 -24.82 13.64 22.12
N TYR A 715 -23.81 12.75 22.01
CA TYR A 715 -24.04 11.31 21.82
C TYR A 715 -24.70 10.69 23.03
N VAL A 716 -24.44 11.19 24.23
CA VAL A 716 -25.13 10.79 25.44
C VAL A 716 -26.63 11.12 25.33
N ASP A 717 -26.97 12.33 24.85
CA ASP A 717 -28.39 12.71 24.59
C ASP A 717 -29.01 11.76 23.56
N ILE A 718 -28.33 11.48 22.45
CA ILE A 718 -28.85 10.57 21.40
C ILE A 718 -29.10 9.18 21.98
N ALA A 719 -28.17 8.64 22.78
CA ALA A 719 -28.34 7.32 23.40
C ALA A 719 -29.57 7.29 24.35
N HIS A 720 -29.81 8.36 25.11
CA HIS A 720 -31.04 8.52 25.90
C HIS A 720 -32.29 8.56 25.01
N PHE A 721 -32.23 9.32 23.90
CA PHE A 721 -33.34 9.44 22.94
C PHE A 721 -33.67 8.07 22.27
N MET A 722 -32.68 7.30 21.92
CA MET A 722 -32.86 5.93 21.40
C MET A 722 -33.55 5.02 22.43
N ALA A 723 -33.23 5.18 23.70
CA ALA A 723 -33.88 4.44 24.80
C ALA A 723 -35.30 4.98 25.14
N GLY A 724 -35.81 5.98 24.40
CA GLY A 724 -37.11 6.62 24.64
C GLY A 724 -37.15 7.53 25.86
N ARG A 725 -35.98 7.89 26.43
CA ARG A 725 -35.84 8.70 27.62
C ARG A 725 -35.49 10.14 27.26
N ARG A 726 -35.98 11.10 28.04
CA ARG A 726 -35.52 12.51 27.99
C ARG A 726 -34.30 12.61 28.91
N THR A 727 -33.29 13.36 28.47
CA THR A 727 -32.14 13.67 29.30
C THR A 727 -32.58 14.58 30.45
N ALA A 728 -32.26 14.27 31.70
CA ALA A 728 -32.62 15.11 32.85
C ALA A 728 -31.88 16.46 32.80
N PRO A 729 -32.47 17.50 33.36
CA PRO A 729 -31.85 18.82 33.47
C PRO A 729 -30.53 18.71 34.21
N GLY A 730 -29.43 18.78 33.91
CA GLY A 730 -28.14 18.58 34.56
C GLY A 730 -27.36 17.38 34.01
N GLU A 731 -27.99 16.50 33.25
CA GLU A 731 -27.37 15.41 32.52
C GLU A 731 -27.29 15.66 31.02
N ALA A 732 -28.03 16.66 30.53
CA ALA A 732 -28.05 17.05 29.13
C ALA A 732 -26.70 17.63 28.69
N SER A 733 -26.28 17.29 27.47
CA SER A 733 -25.00 17.72 26.90
C SER A 733 -24.85 19.23 26.70
N GLY A 734 -25.94 20.01 26.80
CA GLY A 734 -25.98 21.42 26.43
C GLY A 734 -25.97 21.67 24.92
N ALA A 735 -26.17 20.63 24.10
CA ALA A 735 -26.18 20.76 22.65
C ALA A 735 -27.30 21.70 22.15
N ARG A 736 -26.95 22.58 21.22
CA ARG A 736 -27.85 23.51 20.54
C ARG A 736 -28.49 22.86 19.33
N TRP A 737 -29.53 22.06 19.56
CA TRP A 737 -30.21 21.34 18.50
C TRP A 737 -31.02 22.26 17.57
N ILE A 738 -30.89 22.07 16.26
CA ILE A 738 -31.75 22.74 15.27
C ILE A 738 -33.16 22.13 15.34
N GLY A 739 -34.15 22.96 15.64
CA GLY A 739 -35.54 22.53 15.88
C GLY A 739 -35.81 22.04 17.31
N GLY A 740 -34.78 22.02 18.19
CA GLY A 740 -34.90 21.70 19.60
C GLY A 740 -34.75 20.18 19.90
N ALA A 741 -34.37 19.86 21.13
CA ALA A 741 -34.17 18.51 21.62
C ALA A 741 -35.43 17.59 21.53
N PRO A 742 -36.67 18.09 21.78
CA PRO A 742 -37.87 17.24 21.65
C PRO A 742 -38.08 16.66 20.25
N ASP A 743 -37.78 17.44 19.20
CA ASP A 743 -37.90 17.00 17.81
C ASP A 743 -36.87 15.92 17.49
N VAL A 744 -35.62 16.09 17.95
CA VAL A 744 -34.56 15.13 17.77
C VAL A 744 -34.86 13.82 18.51
N HIS A 745 -35.37 13.92 19.76
CA HIS A 745 -35.81 12.78 20.53
C HIS A 745 -36.93 12.00 19.81
N ALA A 746 -37.94 12.68 19.29
CA ALA A 746 -39.03 12.03 18.57
C ALA A 746 -38.53 11.22 17.34
N ARG A 747 -37.55 11.77 16.57
CA ARG A 747 -36.97 11.11 15.40
C ARG A 747 -36.15 9.89 15.81
N TRP A 748 -35.24 9.98 16.78
CA TRP A 748 -34.46 8.86 17.24
C TRP A 748 -35.31 7.72 17.78
N ARG A 749 -36.34 8.04 18.56
CA ARG A 749 -37.30 7.06 19.02
C ARG A 749 -38.05 6.43 17.84
N GLY A 750 -38.40 7.23 16.81
CA GLY A 750 -39.03 6.75 15.58
C GLY A 750 -38.16 5.76 14.83
N LEU A 751 -36.86 6.04 14.69
CA LEU A 751 -35.89 5.13 14.03
C LEU A 751 -35.78 3.78 14.77
N VAL A 752 -35.72 3.79 16.10
CA VAL A 752 -35.69 2.56 16.90
C VAL A 752 -37.00 1.78 16.72
N ALA A 753 -38.15 2.44 16.80
CA ALA A 753 -39.45 1.81 16.61
C ALA A 753 -39.62 1.23 15.20
N GLN A 754 -39.16 1.95 14.16
CA GLN A 754 -39.17 1.46 12.78
C GLN A 754 -38.33 0.19 12.63
N ARG A 755 -37.13 0.14 13.25
CA ARG A 755 -36.27 -1.04 13.24
C ARG A 755 -36.92 -2.21 14.00
N GLN A 756 -37.56 -1.97 15.13
CA GLN A 756 -38.29 -2.99 15.90
C GLN A 756 -39.42 -3.59 15.04
N LEU A 757 -40.21 -2.74 14.36
CA LEU A 757 -41.28 -3.18 13.47
C LEU A 757 -40.74 -4.02 12.31
N TRP A 758 -39.63 -3.60 11.68
CA TRP A 758 -38.98 -4.35 10.60
C TRP A 758 -38.52 -5.73 11.05
N LEU A 759 -38.09 -5.88 12.30
CA LEU A 759 -37.66 -7.15 12.91
C LEU A 759 -38.82 -7.98 13.48
N GLY A 760 -40.06 -7.48 13.47
CA GLY A 760 -41.20 -8.12 14.12
C GLY A 760 -41.10 -8.17 15.65
N LEU A 761 -40.38 -7.25 16.27
CA LEU A 761 -40.23 -7.11 17.71
C LEU A 761 -41.31 -6.15 18.26
N GLU A 762 -42.58 -6.57 18.32
CA GLU A 762 -43.67 -5.77 18.93
C GLU A 762 -43.62 -5.68 20.46
#